data_70033d4a1ee8efe0eee4e4c1f01e6825
#
_entry.id   70033d4a1ee8efe0eee4e4c1f01e6825
#
_cell.length_a   1.000
_cell.length_b   1.000
_cell.length_c   1.000
_cell.angle_alpha   90.00
_cell.angle_beta   90.00
_cell.angle_gamma   90.00
#
_symmetry.space_group_name_H-M   'P 1'
#
loop_
_entity.id
_entity.type
_entity.pdbx_description
1 polymer ?
#
loop_
_entity_poly.entity_id
_entity_poly.type
_entity_poly.pdbx_seq_one_letter_code
_entity_poly.pdbx_strand_id
1 'polypeptide(L)'
;MQKFHMMMAIGVALQLTTQGAPIATPVSGICNTPHCLKTASNILKDMQASADPCIDFSQFACGGFNEREKLGPGEKKNGYLVSIDQQNIEVIRSIVTPNDPKSPVIAKNDTTSQRNLKKLHSYYGACMDNNQLAKVGRKPLQDEIRKLTQLFPVINTVTTPNNNNGTRTVLSPANRQALSKLWGYSMKHGFETPIAWDLWDDETNPGYKMLTAQQSGLGLKDEALYKDEKIVKLYEKVVAEMFYIIQGNGKPQSAVPKNWQQVGKDVVAFEMILAGVETKPKAAAETEVPKKKRAIDSGAETGAGAEEEETGDGEGGDGDDEVEDDGTIVWDKISDLDEATPSLDWTVIFKNALPADVPLPENINMLWKFYFRRLETALETMSLQTVQNYFSWTLMRNLGGNLAEPLQRPLAELKRALPGEAATSTRWRNCVQLVNENLGDLAGHFFVKATFPEESQAIMNEMIGSLRWSFEKSFWNYDWLDPRTRQAALQKLKAIVPKVGFSTSSPNVGQSASVDEYYRPLVIKDKDHFGNQVRASTWKQETMFRGMTKPANRVKLASIPQTVNAFYNPNMNSIEILAGILRAPFFDAAVPEYLNYAGIGVVAAHELGHAFDNSGRRYDETGAIREWWEESSIQEFDTRSQCFIEQYNERNNKKLPGLERYTSEQLFFIQYARAHCGNMTPEESVKMLNDDNHSPKKWRINGVVQNSDHFAKAFQCKAGAPMNPTKKCVLL
;
A
#
# COMPACT_ATOMS: atom_id res chain seq x y z
N MET A 1 6.51 9.64 -13.17
CA MET A 1 6.72 8.29 -13.71
C MET A 1 5.73 7.25 -13.17
N GLN A 2 5.54 7.10 -11.87
CA GLN A 2 4.61 6.09 -11.28
C GLN A 2 3.17 6.10 -11.85
N LYS A 3 2.60 7.26 -12.16
CA LYS A 3 1.23 7.39 -12.73
C LYS A 3 1.04 6.78 -14.13
N PHE A 4 2.13 6.44 -14.77
CA PHE A 4 2.19 5.94 -16.14
C PHE A 4 1.88 4.42 -16.25
N HIS A 5 2.23 3.66 -15.23
CA HIS A 5 2.17 2.18 -15.23
C HIS A 5 0.78 1.60 -15.52
N MET A 6 -0.24 2.17 -14.91
CA MET A 6 -1.60 1.62 -15.00
C MET A 6 -2.31 1.86 -16.33
N MET A 7 -1.94 2.92 -17.04
CA MET A 7 -2.58 3.27 -18.31
C MET A 7 -2.23 2.30 -19.44
N MET A 8 -0.97 1.86 -19.46
CA MET A 8 -0.48 0.87 -20.39
C MET A 8 -1.29 -0.43 -20.31
N ALA A 9 -1.38 -0.99 -19.10
CA ALA A 9 -2.02 -2.27 -18.90
C ALA A 9 -3.51 -2.26 -19.26
N ILE A 10 -4.23 -1.16 -19.04
CA ILE A 10 -5.64 -1.05 -19.40
C ILE A 10 -5.84 -0.85 -20.91
N GLY A 11 -4.97 -0.08 -21.57
CA GLY A 11 -4.99 0.09 -23.03
C GLY A 11 -4.78 -1.24 -23.75
N VAL A 12 -3.79 -2.01 -23.33
CA VAL A 12 -3.50 -3.37 -23.79
C VAL A 12 -4.68 -4.31 -23.53
N ALA A 13 -5.25 -4.27 -22.31
CA ALA A 13 -6.39 -5.11 -21.96
C ALA A 13 -7.59 -4.92 -22.89
N LEU A 14 -7.92 -3.67 -23.26
CA LEU A 14 -9.03 -3.39 -24.17
C LEU A 14 -8.75 -3.74 -25.62
N GLN A 15 -7.51 -3.64 -26.08
CA GLN A 15 -7.13 -4.09 -27.42
C GLN A 15 -7.12 -5.62 -27.53
N LEU A 16 -6.63 -6.30 -26.48
CA LEU A 16 -6.50 -7.76 -26.45
C LEU A 16 -7.84 -8.48 -26.36
N THR A 17 -8.78 -7.99 -25.57
CA THR A 17 -10.10 -8.59 -25.44
C THR A 17 -10.95 -8.44 -26.70
N THR A 18 -10.55 -7.56 -27.62
CA THR A 18 -11.27 -7.33 -28.91
C THR A 18 -10.63 -8.02 -30.09
N GLN A 19 -9.40 -8.56 -30.01
CA GLN A 19 -8.72 -9.26 -31.11
C GLN A 19 -8.96 -10.78 -31.13
N GLY A 20 -10.16 -11.24 -30.81
CA GLY A 20 -10.59 -12.58 -31.23
C GLY A 20 -10.13 -13.72 -30.33
N ALA A 21 -10.48 -13.70 -29.05
CA ALA A 21 -10.87 -14.96 -28.45
C ALA A 21 -11.98 -15.58 -29.34
N PRO A 22 -11.99 -16.89 -29.60
CA PRO A 22 -13.09 -17.51 -30.31
C PRO A 22 -14.37 -17.24 -29.52
N ILE A 23 -15.11 -16.20 -29.90
CA ILE A 23 -16.44 -15.94 -29.38
C ILE A 23 -17.24 -17.19 -29.81
N ALA A 24 -17.64 -17.97 -28.81
CA ALA A 24 -18.54 -19.10 -29.06
C ALA A 24 -19.64 -18.62 -29.98
N THR A 25 -20.00 -19.44 -31.00
CA THR A 25 -21.06 -19.15 -31.99
C THR A 25 -22.22 -18.49 -31.29
N PRO A 26 -22.75 -17.36 -31.82
CA PRO A 26 -23.80 -16.61 -31.12
C PRO A 26 -24.99 -17.53 -30.89
N VAL A 27 -25.21 -17.93 -29.68
CA VAL A 27 -26.45 -18.58 -29.23
C VAL A 27 -27.51 -17.49 -29.33
N SER A 28 -28.32 -17.58 -30.37
CA SER A 28 -29.46 -16.68 -30.61
C SER A 28 -30.50 -16.87 -29.51
N GLY A 29 -30.42 -16.04 -28.45
CA GLY A 29 -31.38 -16.07 -27.35
C GLY A 29 -31.13 -15.02 -26.32
N ILE A 30 -32.17 -14.51 -25.66
CA ILE A 30 -32.09 -13.58 -24.54
C ILE A 30 -31.83 -14.41 -23.27
N CYS A 31 -30.80 -14.09 -22.52
CA CYS A 31 -30.57 -14.68 -21.20
C CYS A 31 -31.61 -14.22 -20.17
N ASN A 32 -32.55 -15.13 -19.84
CA ASN A 32 -33.67 -14.83 -18.93
C ASN A 32 -33.47 -15.45 -17.51
N THR A 33 -32.25 -15.84 -17.15
CA THR A 33 -32.00 -16.32 -15.79
C THR A 33 -32.15 -15.18 -14.76
N PRO A 34 -32.43 -15.49 -13.47
CA PRO A 34 -32.49 -14.47 -12.43
C PRO A 34 -31.21 -13.62 -12.34
N HIS A 35 -30.04 -14.23 -12.57
CA HIS A 35 -28.75 -13.53 -12.61
C HIS A 35 -28.65 -12.54 -13.76
N CYS A 36 -29.00 -12.96 -14.97
CA CYS A 36 -29.03 -12.07 -16.14
C CYS A 36 -30.02 -10.93 -15.99
N LEU A 37 -31.24 -11.17 -15.51
CA LEU A 37 -32.25 -10.15 -15.27
C LEU A 37 -31.77 -9.12 -14.23
N LYS A 38 -31.18 -9.58 -13.13
CA LYS A 38 -30.61 -8.72 -12.10
C LYS A 38 -29.45 -7.87 -12.64
N THR A 39 -28.55 -8.49 -13.40
CA THR A 39 -27.39 -7.81 -14.01
C THR A 39 -27.84 -6.78 -15.04
N ALA A 40 -28.77 -7.10 -15.91
CA ALA A 40 -29.35 -6.16 -16.88
C ALA A 40 -30.01 -4.97 -16.18
N SER A 41 -30.84 -5.23 -15.14
CA SER A 41 -31.46 -4.16 -14.34
C SER A 41 -30.43 -3.25 -13.68
N ASN A 42 -29.33 -3.81 -13.16
CA ASN A 42 -28.26 -3.01 -12.55
C ASN A 42 -27.51 -2.17 -13.59
N ILE A 43 -27.22 -2.75 -14.78
CA ILE A 43 -26.62 -2.02 -15.90
C ILE A 43 -27.49 -0.81 -16.26
N LEU A 44 -28.78 -1.03 -16.48
CA LEU A 44 -29.72 0.04 -16.85
C LEU A 44 -29.85 1.15 -15.80
N LYS A 45 -29.74 0.80 -14.53
CA LYS A 45 -29.76 1.77 -13.41
C LYS A 45 -28.48 2.61 -13.32
N ASP A 46 -27.34 2.04 -13.69
CA ASP A 46 -26.05 2.71 -13.61
C ASP A 46 -25.83 3.68 -14.77
N MET A 47 -26.41 3.37 -15.91
CA MET A 47 -26.28 4.16 -17.12
C MET A 47 -27.11 5.44 -17.06
N GLN A 48 -26.65 6.46 -17.74
CA GLN A 48 -27.44 7.63 -18.12
C GLN A 48 -27.72 7.57 -19.63
N ALA A 49 -28.82 6.94 -19.96
CA ALA A 49 -29.21 6.65 -21.33
C ALA A 49 -29.40 7.90 -22.19
N SER A 50 -29.46 9.05 -21.60
CA SER A 50 -29.50 10.34 -22.22
C SER A 50 -28.11 10.92 -22.59
N ALA A 51 -26.96 10.21 -22.46
CA ALA A 51 -25.57 10.61 -22.73
C ALA A 51 -25.08 10.14 -24.12
N ASP A 52 -24.38 10.96 -24.89
CA ASP A 52 -23.71 10.52 -26.10
C ASP A 52 -22.42 9.77 -25.77
N PRO A 53 -22.34 8.44 -26.00
CA PRO A 53 -21.15 7.66 -25.67
C PRO A 53 -19.89 8.16 -26.39
N CYS A 54 -20.04 8.87 -27.51
CA CYS A 54 -18.94 9.43 -28.29
C CYS A 54 -18.42 10.77 -27.75
N ILE A 55 -19.14 11.39 -26.80
CA ILE A 55 -18.74 12.65 -26.16
C ILE A 55 -18.17 12.40 -24.77
N ASP A 56 -18.87 11.66 -23.94
CA ASP A 56 -18.43 11.29 -22.58
C ASP A 56 -18.96 9.89 -22.21
N PHE A 57 -18.14 8.87 -22.47
CA PHE A 57 -18.52 7.50 -22.21
C PHE A 57 -18.67 7.19 -20.72
N SER A 58 -17.88 7.85 -19.86
CA SER A 58 -18.03 7.72 -18.41
C SER A 58 -19.40 8.20 -17.95
N GLN A 59 -19.88 9.35 -18.43
CA GLN A 59 -21.22 9.85 -18.11
C GLN A 59 -22.31 8.92 -18.65
N PHE A 60 -22.13 8.40 -19.85
CA PHE A 60 -23.06 7.44 -20.46
C PHE A 60 -23.21 6.17 -19.61
N ALA A 61 -22.09 5.54 -19.22
CA ALA A 61 -22.09 4.27 -18.53
C ALA A 61 -22.33 4.37 -17.01
N CYS A 62 -21.97 5.51 -16.39
CA CYS A 62 -21.97 5.69 -14.94
C CYS A 62 -22.89 6.82 -14.44
N GLY A 63 -23.53 7.59 -15.32
CA GLY A 63 -24.29 8.79 -14.93
C GLY A 63 -25.40 8.49 -13.93
N GLY A 64 -26.17 7.42 -14.15
CA GLY A 64 -27.21 6.98 -13.21
C GLY A 64 -26.66 6.46 -11.88
N PHE A 65 -25.49 5.78 -11.90
CA PHE A 65 -24.78 5.42 -10.66
C PHE A 65 -24.38 6.67 -9.88
N ASN A 66 -23.72 7.63 -10.53
CA ASN A 66 -23.22 8.84 -9.90
C ASN A 66 -24.32 9.75 -9.36
N GLU A 67 -25.52 9.74 -9.98
CA GLU A 67 -26.69 10.45 -9.47
C GLU A 67 -27.31 9.76 -8.26
N ARG A 68 -27.36 8.44 -8.26
CA ARG A 68 -27.98 7.63 -7.18
C ARG A 68 -27.07 7.48 -5.98
N GLU A 69 -25.79 7.17 -6.19
CA GLU A 69 -24.81 6.87 -5.18
C GLU A 69 -24.00 8.13 -4.82
N LYS A 70 -24.66 9.12 -4.19
CA LYS A 70 -23.97 10.32 -3.67
C LYS A 70 -23.05 9.91 -2.53
N LEU A 71 -21.96 10.69 -2.35
CA LEU A 71 -21.10 10.53 -1.18
C LEU A 71 -21.88 10.85 0.09
N GLY A 72 -21.88 9.93 1.05
CA GLY A 72 -22.43 10.13 2.37
C GLY A 72 -21.60 11.10 3.22
N PRO A 73 -22.12 11.60 4.36
CA PRO A 73 -21.36 12.42 5.29
C PRO A 73 -20.06 11.73 5.74
N GLY A 74 -18.92 12.35 5.46
CA GLY A 74 -17.60 11.81 5.79
C GLY A 74 -17.04 10.77 4.82
N GLU A 75 -17.78 10.39 3.78
CA GLU A 75 -17.25 9.55 2.71
C GLU A 75 -16.44 10.39 1.72
N LYS A 76 -15.28 9.88 1.33
CA LYS A 76 -14.36 10.54 0.39
C LYS A 76 -14.45 9.98 -1.02
N LYS A 77 -14.84 8.72 -1.14
CA LYS A 77 -15.04 8.01 -2.40
C LYS A 77 -16.05 6.87 -2.25
N ASN A 78 -16.75 6.56 -3.34
CA ASN A 78 -17.58 5.38 -3.48
C ASN A 78 -17.30 4.69 -4.81
N GLY A 79 -18.01 3.60 -5.09
CA GLY A 79 -17.90 2.83 -6.32
C GLY A 79 -17.98 1.34 -6.05
N TYR A 80 -18.00 0.54 -7.10
CA TYR A 80 -18.21 -0.91 -6.96
C TYR A 80 -17.11 -1.62 -6.15
N LEU A 81 -15.82 -1.28 -6.33
CA LEU A 81 -14.74 -1.84 -5.50
C LEU A 81 -14.96 -1.55 -4.02
N VAL A 82 -15.35 -0.30 -3.66
CA VAL A 82 -15.68 0.08 -2.28
C VAL A 82 -16.90 -0.69 -1.78
N SER A 83 -17.95 -0.84 -2.61
CA SER A 83 -19.16 -1.58 -2.24
C SER A 83 -18.88 -3.07 -2.00
N ILE A 84 -18.03 -3.69 -2.82
CA ILE A 84 -17.61 -5.10 -2.65
C ILE A 84 -16.78 -5.25 -1.38
N ASP A 85 -15.85 -4.32 -1.12
CA ASP A 85 -15.06 -4.33 0.12
C ASP A 85 -15.96 -4.26 1.36
N GLN A 86 -16.95 -3.36 1.36
CA GLN A 86 -17.95 -3.29 2.44
C GLN A 86 -18.73 -4.61 2.60
N GLN A 87 -19.12 -5.26 1.49
CA GLN A 87 -19.79 -6.56 1.53
C GLN A 87 -18.86 -7.65 2.10
N ASN A 88 -17.57 -7.66 1.72
CA ASN A 88 -16.60 -8.61 2.24
C ASN A 88 -16.37 -8.40 3.74
N ILE A 89 -16.28 -7.14 4.19
CA ILE A 89 -16.20 -6.80 5.62
C ILE A 89 -17.42 -7.32 6.39
N GLU A 90 -18.64 -7.21 5.84
CA GLU A 90 -19.85 -7.74 6.50
C GLU A 90 -19.87 -9.28 6.50
N VAL A 91 -19.33 -9.94 5.47
CA VAL A 91 -19.15 -11.42 5.49
C VAL A 91 -18.18 -11.81 6.61
N ILE A 92 -17.02 -11.17 6.71
CA ILE A 92 -16.07 -11.42 7.81
C ILE A 92 -16.73 -11.14 9.16
N ARG A 93 -17.48 -10.03 9.28
CA ARG A 93 -18.22 -9.73 10.50
C ARG A 93 -19.17 -10.86 10.91
N SER A 94 -19.92 -11.40 9.95
CA SER A 94 -20.82 -12.52 10.25
C SER A 94 -20.08 -13.78 10.70
N ILE A 95 -18.90 -14.05 10.11
CA ILE A 95 -18.05 -15.17 10.48
C ILE A 95 -17.53 -15.02 11.91
N VAL A 96 -17.07 -13.83 12.29
CA VAL A 96 -16.42 -13.60 13.60
C VAL A 96 -17.40 -13.31 14.73
N THR A 97 -18.68 -13.06 14.41
CA THR A 97 -19.73 -12.80 15.42
C THR A 97 -20.38 -14.12 15.84
N PRO A 98 -20.26 -14.53 17.12
CA PRO A 98 -20.92 -15.75 17.60
C PRO A 98 -22.44 -15.73 17.37
N ASN A 99 -22.98 -16.84 16.87
CA ASN A 99 -24.42 -17.04 16.63
C ASN A 99 -25.04 -16.09 15.59
N ASP A 100 -24.25 -15.47 14.73
CA ASP A 100 -24.80 -14.70 13.60
C ASP A 100 -25.53 -15.67 12.64
N PRO A 101 -26.76 -15.36 12.20
CA PRO A 101 -27.52 -16.25 11.30
C PRO A 101 -26.85 -16.51 9.96
N LYS A 102 -25.93 -15.64 9.53
CA LYS A 102 -25.14 -15.76 8.31
C LYS A 102 -23.79 -16.43 8.52
N SER A 103 -23.46 -16.79 9.77
CA SER A 103 -22.22 -17.48 10.08
C SER A 103 -22.19 -18.88 9.44
N PRO A 104 -21.03 -19.35 8.97
CA PRO A 104 -20.91 -20.67 8.36
C PRO A 104 -21.39 -21.78 9.31
N VAL A 105 -22.21 -22.69 8.79
CA VAL A 105 -22.61 -23.89 9.54
C VAL A 105 -21.47 -24.90 9.46
N ILE A 106 -20.86 -25.21 10.61
CA ILE A 106 -19.78 -26.18 10.72
C ILE A 106 -20.33 -27.52 11.22
N ALA A 107 -19.98 -28.59 10.51
CA ALA A 107 -20.38 -29.93 10.89
C ALA A 107 -19.88 -30.28 12.30
N LYS A 108 -20.68 -31.02 13.09
CA LYS A 108 -20.34 -31.37 14.48
C LYS A 108 -19.06 -32.20 14.62
N ASN A 109 -18.69 -32.95 13.58
CA ASN A 109 -17.48 -33.77 13.52
C ASN A 109 -16.25 -33.01 13.01
N ASP A 110 -16.40 -31.81 12.45
CA ASP A 110 -15.27 -30.96 12.03
C ASP A 110 -14.71 -30.12 13.20
N THR A 111 -14.06 -30.86 14.13
CA THR A 111 -13.48 -30.26 15.34
C THR A 111 -12.38 -29.24 15.05
N THR A 112 -11.70 -29.33 13.90
CA THR A 112 -10.65 -28.41 13.49
C THR A 112 -11.23 -27.06 13.07
N SER A 113 -12.24 -27.04 12.19
CA SER A 113 -12.94 -25.81 11.85
C SER A 113 -13.61 -25.17 13.06
N GLN A 114 -14.13 -25.98 14.01
CA GLN A 114 -14.68 -25.43 15.26
C GLN A 114 -13.62 -24.74 16.12
N ARG A 115 -12.40 -25.30 16.24
CA ARG A 115 -11.29 -24.64 16.94
C ARG A 115 -10.90 -23.34 16.26
N ASN A 116 -10.79 -23.36 14.95
CA ASN A 116 -10.47 -22.20 14.12
C ASN A 116 -11.48 -21.06 14.31
N LEU A 117 -12.77 -21.40 14.23
CA LEU A 117 -13.85 -20.43 14.44
C LEU A 117 -13.87 -19.90 15.88
N LYS A 118 -13.64 -20.76 16.88
CA LYS A 118 -13.53 -20.35 18.29
C LYS A 118 -12.39 -19.34 18.48
N LYS A 119 -11.22 -19.54 17.83
CA LYS A 119 -10.09 -18.61 17.90
C LYS A 119 -10.47 -17.23 17.35
N LEU A 120 -11.20 -17.17 16.21
CA LEU A 120 -11.73 -15.93 15.64
C LEU A 120 -12.74 -15.24 16.58
N HIS A 121 -13.70 -16.02 17.11
CA HIS A 121 -14.70 -15.50 18.05
C HIS A 121 -14.06 -14.93 19.31
N SER A 122 -13.08 -15.62 19.89
CA SER A 122 -12.35 -15.16 21.08
C SER A 122 -11.58 -13.85 20.81
N TYR A 123 -10.92 -13.75 19.64
CA TYR A 123 -10.16 -12.55 19.26
C TYR A 123 -11.08 -11.35 19.04
N TYR A 124 -12.13 -11.52 18.23
CA TYR A 124 -13.13 -10.48 17.94
C TYR A 124 -13.92 -10.09 19.19
N GLY A 125 -14.39 -11.07 19.97
CA GLY A 125 -15.12 -10.85 21.20
C GLY A 125 -14.33 -10.06 22.23
N ALA A 126 -13.04 -10.35 22.40
CA ALA A 126 -12.16 -9.58 23.28
C ALA A 126 -12.03 -8.12 22.82
N CYS A 127 -11.97 -7.88 21.50
CA CYS A 127 -11.95 -6.54 20.93
C CYS A 127 -13.26 -5.79 21.15
N MET A 128 -14.40 -6.45 21.09
CA MET A 128 -15.73 -5.85 21.24
C MET A 128 -16.14 -5.60 22.69
N ASP A 129 -15.45 -6.20 23.68
CA ASP A 129 -15.82 -6.11 25.11
C ASP A 129 -15.38 -4.77 25.73
N ASN A 130 -16.16 -3.72 25.48
CA ASN A 130 -15.93 -2.37 26.02
C ASN A 130 -15.92 -2.34 27.56
N ASN A 131 -16.69 -3.22 28.22
CA ASN A 131 -16.73 -3.29 29.69
C ASN A 131 -15.38 -3.77 30.25
N GLN A 132 -14.82 -4.83 29.63
CA GLN A 132 -13.51 -5.33 30.02
C GLN A 132 -12.41 -4.30 29.71
N LEU A 133 -12.47 -3.62 28.56
CA LEU A 133 -11.53 -2.57 28.20
C LEU A 133 -11.56 -1.41 29.20
N ALA A 134 -12.73 -0.96 29.60
CA ALA A 134 -12.89 0.07 30.63
C ALA A 134 -12.34 -0.39 31.98
N LYS A 135 -12.53 -1.66 32.34
CA LYS A 135 -12.03 -2.24 33.60
C LYS A 135 -10.51 -2.31 33.64
N VAL A 136 -9.85 -2.74 32.57
CA VAL A 136 -8.37 -2.83 32.52
C VAL A 136 -7.72 -1.46 32.37
N GLY A 137 -8.43 -0.51 31.73
CA GLY A 137 -8.00 0.87 31.55
C GLY A 137 -6.66 0.97 30.83
N ARG A 138 -5.76 1.82 31.33
CA ARG A 138 -4.43 2.07 30.75
C ARG A 138 -3.34 1.10 31.22
N LYS A 139 -3.62 0.28 32.23
CA LYS A 139 -2.62 -0.58 32.88
C LYS A 139 -1.84 -1.46 31.90
N PRO A 140 -2.44 -2.14 30.89
CA PRO A 140 -1.69 -2.97 29.97
C PRO A 140 -0.59 -2.21 29.21
N LEU A 141 -0.91 -1.01 28.73
CA LEU A 141 0.05 -0.15 28.02
C LEU A 141 1.13 0.40 28.98
N GLN A 142 0.75 0.77 30.21
CA GLN A 142 1.74 1.17 31.23
C GLN A 142 2.72 0.04 31.56
N ASP A 143 2.24 -1.21 31.62
CA ASP A 143 3.08 -2.35 31.91
C ASP A 143 4.09 -2.61 30.77
N GLU A 144 3.70 -2.42 29.50
CA GLU A 144 4.63 -2.52 28.35
C GLU A 144 5.65 -1.38 28.34
N ILE A 145 5.22 -0.13 28.57
CA ILE A 145 6.13 1.02 28.68
C ILE A 145 7.14 0.80 29.81
N ARG A 146 6.70 0.26 30.95
CA ARG A 146 7.60 -0.05 32.08
C ARG A 146 8.67 -1.07 31.68
N LYS A 147 8.35 -2.09 30.88
CA LYS A 147 9.33 -3.05 30.37
C LYS A 147 10.37 -2.35 29.50
N LEU A 148 9.96 -1.45 28.59
CA LEU A 148 10.88 -0.67 27.76
C LEU A 148 11.81 0.20 28.62
N THR A 149 11.29 0.93 29.60
CA THR A 149 12.09 1.80 30.47
C THR A 149 13.06 1.01 31.38
N GLN A 150 12.70 -0.23 31.72
CA GLN A 150 13.61 -1.14 32.46
C GLN A 150 14.73 -1.68 31.59
N LEU A 151 14.49 -1.92 30.30
CA LEU A 151 15.52 -2.37 29.35
C LEU A 151 16.54 -1.26 29.04
N PHE A 152 16.09 -0.02 29.00
CA PHE A 152 16.91 1.16 28.76
C PHE A 152 16.76 2.17 29.91
N PRO A 153 17.31 1.90 31.09
CA PRO A 153 17.37 2.90 32.14
C PRO A 153 18.31 4.04 31.73
N VAL A 154 17.86 5.29 31.85
CA VAL A 154 18.68 6.46 31.53
C VAL A 154 19.75 6.60 32.60
N ILE A 155 20.97 6.17 32.27
CA ILE A 155 22.16 6.26 33.12
C ILE A 155 23.02 7.41 32.58
N ASN A 156 23.74 8.15 33.47
CA ASN A 156 24.51 9.35 33.15
C ASN A 156 25.28 9.26 31.82
N THR A 157 25.07 10.25 30.94
CA THR A 157 25.76 10.41 29.66
C THR A 157 27.12 11.04 29.85
N VAL A 158 28.14 10.53 29.14
CA VAL A 158 29.40 11.27 28.97
C VAL A 158 29.19 12.21 27.78
N THR A 159 29.12 13.50 28.01
CA THR A 159 29.15 14.52 26.95
C THR A 159 30.59 14.85 26.63
N THR A 160 31.05 14.58 25.40
CA THR A 160 32.33 15.11 24.93
C THR A 160 32.09 16.41 24.16
N PRO A 161 32.83 17.51 24.46
CA PRO A 161 32.71 18.73 23.68
C PRO A 161 33.15 18.45 22.22
N ASN A 162 32.33 18.81 21.25
CA ASN A 162 32.72 18.81 19.84
C ASN A 162 33.45 20.15 19.56
N ASN A 163 34.56 20.13 18.83
CA ASN A 163 35.37 21.30 18.49
C ASN A 163 34.64 22.35 17.63
N ASN A 164 33.40 22.07 17.19
CA ASN A 164 32.57 22.96 16.41
C ASN A 164 31.35 23.51 17.16
N ASN A 165 31.47 23.86 18.43
CA ASN A 165 30.41 24.47 19.26
C ASN A 165 29.11 23.65 19.46
N GLY A 166 29.05 22.37 19.11
CA GLY A 166 27.93 21.47 19.42
C GLY A 166 28.35 20.41 20.43
N THR A 167 27.47 20.07 21.37
CA THR A 167 27.67 18.93 22.28
C THR A 167 27.18 17.65 21.60
N ARG A 168 28.11 16.78 21.18
CA ARG A 168 27.79 15.44 20.67
C ARG A 168 27.66 14.48 21.87
N THR A 169 26.56 13.73 21.90
CA THR A 169 26.35 12.70 22.93
C THR A 169 26.97 11.38 22.47
N VAL A 170 28.12 11.02 23.01
CA VAL A 170 28.69 9.68 22.82
C VAL A 170 28.07 8.73 23.85
N LEU A 171 27.38 7.71 23.39
CA LEU A 171 26.79 6.71 24.28
C LEU A 171 27.88 5.91 25.00
N SER A 172 27.79 5.80 26.32
CA SER A 172 28.62 4.83 27.05
C SER A 172 28.32 3.41 26.53
N PRO A 173 29.31 2.48 26.60
CA PRO A 173 29.08 1.09 26.20
C PRO A 173 27.85 0.45 26.87
N ALA A 174 27.57 0.82 28.12
CA ALA A 174 26.40 0.35 28.86
C ALA A 174 25.09 0.90 28.27
N ASN A 175 25.04 2.19 27.91
CA ASN A 175 23.86 2.81 27.26
C ASN A 175 23.66 2.29 25.85
N ARG A 176 24.74 2.14 25.05
CA ARG A 176 24.68 1.52 23.72
C ARG A 176 24.07 0.11 23.79
N GLN A 177 24.55 -0.73 24.71
CA GLN A 177 24.01 -2.07 24.91
C GLN A 177 22.54 -2.06 25.38
N ALA A 178 22.20 -1.16 26.32
CA ALA A 178 20.83 -1.05 26.82
C ALA A 178 19.84 -0.59 25.74
N LEU A 179 20.21 0.42 24.93
CA LEU A 179 19.43 0.89 23.81
C LEU A 179 19.25 -0.21 22.75
N SER A 180 20.33 -0.94 22.44
CA SER A 180 20.28 -2.06 21.49
C SER A 180 19.36 -3.20 21.99
N LYS A 181 19.34 -3.49 23.29
CA LYS A 181 18.38 -4.46 23.87
C LYS A 181 16.94 -3.97 23.79
N LEU A 182 16.68 -2.71 24.09
CA LEU A 182 15.35 -2.09 23.94
C LEU A 182 14.87 -2.19 22.48
N TRP A 183 15.76 -1.87 21.53
CA TRP A 183 15.45 -1.95 20.11
C TRP A 183 15.10 -3.38 19.66
N GLY A 184 15.96 -4.36 20.00
CA GLY A 184 15.71 -5.77 19.72
C GLY A 184 14.44 -6.29 20.36
N TYR A 185 14.10 -5.86 21.58
CA TYR A 185 12.81 -6.15 22.20
C TYR A 185 11.64 -5.57 21.40
N SER A 186 11.75 -4.32 20.94
CA SER A 186 10.71 -3.66 20.14
C SER A 186 10.51 -4.41 18.82
N MET A 187 11.59 -4.74 18.10
CA MET A 187 11.54 -5.55 16.88
C MET A 187 10.87 -6.91 17.11
N LYS A 188 11.25 -7.63 18.16
CA LYS A 188 10.67 -8.95 18.49
C LYS A 188 9.15 -8.89 18.65
N HIS A 189 8.66 -7.83 19.28
CA HIS A 189 7.23 -7.68 19.55
C HIS A 189 6.48 -6.93 18.45
N GLY A 190 7.17 -6.56 17.35
CA GLY A 190 6.59 -5.78 16.25
C GLY A 190 6.14 -4.38 16.70
N PHE A 191 6.81 -3.83 17.70
CA PHE A 191 6.64 -2.44 18.07
C PHE A 191 7.45 -1.58 17.12
N GLU A 192 6.90 -0.47 16.71
CA GLU A 192 7.52 0.40 15.74
C GLU A 192 8.84 0.96 16.26
N THR A 193 9.86 0.91 15.44
CA THR A 193 11.19 1.47 15.65
C THR A 193 11.50 2.44 14.52
N PRO A 194 12.54 3.30 14.61
CA PRO A 194 12.92 4.18 13.50
C PRO A 194 13.20 3.43 12.18
N ILE A 195 13.60 2.16 12.27
CA ILE A 195 13.81 1.31 11.09
C ILE A 195 12.78 0.18 11.12
N ALA A 196 11.99 0.05 10.06
CA ALA A 196 11.16 -1.13 9.82
C ALA A 196 11.98 -2.23 9.15
N TRP A 197 11.62 -3.46 9.47
CA TRP A 197 12.23 -4.66 8.93
C TRP A 197 11.17 -5.48 8.22
N ASP A 198 11.45 -5.85 6.97
CA ASP A 198 10.58 -6.69 6.17
C ASP A 198 11.37 -7.74 5.43
N LEU A 199 10.71 -8.77 4.95
CA LEU A 199 11.32 -9.87 4.21
C LEU A 199 10.88 -9.81 2.76
N TRP A 200 11.74 -9.25 1.92
CA TRP A 200 11.49 -9.11 0.49
C TRP A 200 12.08 -10.29 -0.29
N ASP A 201 11.58 -10.49 -1.50
CA ASP A 201 12.20 -11.42 -2.43
C ASP A 201 13.48 -10.78 -3.00
N ASP A 202 14.53 -11.59 -3.17
CA ASP A 202 15.79 -11.11 -3.75
C ASP A 202 15.63 -10.91 -5.27
N GLU A 203 15.66 -9.68 -5.71
CA GLU A 203 15.46 -9.30 -7.10
C GLU A 203 16.62 -9.72 -8.02
N THR A 204 17.80 -10.00 -7.45
CA THR A 204 18.97 -10.48 -8.18
C THR A 204 19.05 -12.01 -8.24
N ASN A 205 18.40 -12.69 -7.27
CA ASN A 205 18.41 -14.14 -7.14
C ASN A 205 17.01 -14.66 -6.74
N PRO A 206 16.05 -14.65 -7.67
CA PRO A 206 14.68 -15.08 -7.41
C PRO A 206 14.62 -16.49 -6.83
N GLY A 207 13.88 -16.64 -5.75
CA GLY A 207 13.81 -17.90 -4.99
C GLY A 207 14.48 -17.82 -3.62
N TYR A 208 15.18 -16.72 -3.32
CA TYR A 208 15.69 -16.38 -2.00
C TYR A 208 14.97 -15.17 -1.42
N LYS A 209 15.10 -15.01 -0.12
CA LYS A 209 14.52 -13.87 0.60
C LYS A 209 15.61 -13.07 1.28
N MET A 210 15.41 -11.77 1.31
CA MET A 210 16.34 -10.80 1.86
C MET A 210 15.67 -9.99 2.97
N LEU A 211 16.37 -9.82 4.09
CA LEU A 211 15.93 -8.93 5.15
C LEU A 211 16.21 -7.48 4.73
N THR A 212 15.16 -6.69 4.61
CA THR A 212 15.22 -5.31 4.15
C THR A 212 14.96 -4.35 5.29
N ALA A 213 15.84 -3.37 5.46
CA ALA A 213 15.74 -2.27 6.41
C ALA A 213 15.25 -1.02 5.67
N GLN A 214 14.21 -0.36 6.18
CA GLN A 214 13.64 0.83 5.58
C GLN A 214 13.23 1.87 6.62
N GLN A 215 13.11 3.13 6.20
CA GLN A 215 12.63 4.23 7.04
C GLN A 215 11.29 3.90 7.68
N SER A 216 11.16 4.20 8.99
CA SER A 216 9.94 4.03 9.76
C SER A 216 9.92 4.97 10.97
N GLY A 217 8.95 4.78 11.84
CA GLY A 217 8.92 5.45 13.15
C GLY A 217 8.37 6.87 13.16
N LEU A 218 7.97 7.41 12.01
CA LEU A 218 7.37 8.74 11.91
C LEU A 218 5.88 8.70 12.24
N GLY A 219 5.43 9.59 13.14
CA GLY A 219 4.02 9.67 13.52
C GLY A 219 3.16 10.45 12.54
N LEU A 220 3.76 11.40 11.83
CA LEU A 220 3.19 12.04 10.65
C LEU A 220 3.80 11.35 9.43
N LYS A 221 2.95 10.75 8.59
CA LYS A 221 3.37 9.84 7.50
C LYS A 221 4.09 10.52 6.34
N ASP A 222 4.01 11.84 6.28
CA ASP A 222 4.56 12.64 5.18
C ASP A 222 5.50 13.71 5.77
N GLU A 223 6.71 13.81 5.23
CA GLU A 223 7.69 14.83 5.60
C GLU A 223 7.12 16.25 5.51
N ALA A 224 6.27 16.52 4.51
CA ALA A 224 5.62 17.82 4.34
C ALA A 224 4.75 18.22 5.54
N LEU A 225 4.17 17.24 6.28
CA LEU A 225 3.37 17.51 7.48
C LEU A 225 4.21 18.02 8.66
N TYR A 226 5.49 17.64 8.73
CA TYR A 226 6.42 18.18 9.72
C TYR A 226 6.86 19.62 9.42
N LYS A 227 6.58 20.13 8.21
CA LYS A 227 6.81 21.54 7.81
C LYS A 227 5.57 22.42 8.05
N ASP A 228 4.39 21.82 8.32
CA ASP A 228 3.17 22.55 8.68
C ASP A 228 3.13 22.84 10.19
N GLU A 229 3.38 24.11 10.55
CA GLU A 229 3.41 24.56 11.96
C GLU A 229 2.14 24.25 12.75
N LYS A 230 0.97 24.24 12.09
CA LYS A 230 -0.31 23.95 12.76
C LYS A 230 -0.44 22.46 13.07
N ILE A 231 -0.07 21.61 12.13
CA ILE A 231 -0.06 20.16 12.32
C ILE A 231 0.97 19.79 13.37
N VAL A 232 2.19 20.34 13.31
CA VAL A 232 3.25 20.09 14.30
C VAL A 232 2.79 20.48 15.70
N LYS A 233 2.22 21.65 15.91
CA LYS A 233 1.70 22.09 17.23
C LYS A 233 0.57 21.19 17.75
N LEU A 234 -0.31 20.75 16.87
CA LEU A 234 -1.34 19.77 17.23
C LEU A 234 -0.71 18.43 17.62
N TYR A 235 0.29 17.98 16.87
CA TYR A 235 0.96 16.74 17.13
C TYR A 235 1.74 16.76 18.47
N GLU A 236 2.50 17.82 18.77
CA GLU A 236 3.13 18.05 20.08
C GLU A 236 2.10 17.97 21.21
N LYS A 237 0.95 18.62 21.04
CA LYS A 237 -0.15 18.59 22.02
C LYS A 237 -0.66 17.15 22.23
N VAL A 238 -0.91 16.40 21.16
CA VAL A 238 -1.41 15.02 21.24
C VAL A 238 -0.42 14.10 21.94
N VAL A 239 0.87 14.20 21.59
CA VAL A 239 1.94 13.44 22.28
C VAL A 239 1.93 13.76 23.79
N ALA A 240 1.93 15.04 24.15
CA ALA A 240 1.90 15.50 25.54
C ALA A 240 0.67 14.99 26.32
N GLU A 241 -0.51 15.05 25.70
CA GLU A 241 -1.77 14.54 26.28
C GLU A 241 -1.70 13.01 26.51
N MET A 242 -1.21 12.25 25.55
CA MET A 242 -1.07 10.80 25.70
C MET A 242 -0.12 10.43 26.84
N PHE A 243 1.04 11.08 26.95
CA PHE A 243 1.95 10.87 28.07
C PHE A 243 1.29 11.23 29.40
N TYR A 244 0.60 12.36 29.48
CA TYR A 244 -0.10 12.78 30.69
C TYR A 244 -1.22 11.81 31.09
N ILE A 245 -2.00 11.32 30.13
CA ILE A 245 -3.05 10.33 30.36
C ILE A 245 -2.46 8.99 30.80
N ILE A 246 -1.47 8.49 30.10
CA ILE A 246 -0.95 7.14 30.32
C ILE A 246 0.00 7.08 31.50
N GLN A 247 1.01 7.95 31.60
CA GLN A 247 2.06 7.90 32.61
C GLN A 247 1.81 8.87 33.78
N GLY A 248 1.27 10.06 33.51
CA GLY A 248 1.06 11.10 34.50
C GLY A 248 -0.19 10.97 35.37
N ASN A 249 -0.99 9.89 35.24
CA ASN A 249 -2.28 9.72 35.92
C ASN A 249 -3.30 10.81 35.60
N GLY A 250 -3.13 11.55 34.49
CA GLY A 250 -4.07 12.55 34.02
C GLY A 250 -5.38 11.93 33.53
N LYS A 251 -6.39 12.76 33.46
CA LYS A 251 -7.68 12.40 32.83
C LYS A 251 -7.72 13.01 31.42
N PRO A 252 -8.39 12.36 30.44
CA PRO A 252 -8.69 13.02 29.18
C PRO A 252 -9.36 14.38 29.42
N GLN A 253 -9.01 15.38 28.65
CA GLN A 253 -9.52 16.78 28.76
C GLN A 253 -8.96 17.61 29.94
N SER A 254 -8.09 17.09 30.77
CA SER A 254 -7.40 17.88 31.79
C SER A 254 -6.29 18.75 31.16
N ALA A 255 -6.01 19.91 31.77
CA ALA A 255 -4.88 20.72 31.36
C ALA A 255 -3.56 19.94 31.51
N VAL A 256 -2.76 19.88 30.45
CA VAL A 256 -1.48 19.16 30.43
C VAL A 256 -0.40 19.99 31.12
N PRO A 257 0.26 19.49 32.17
CA PRO A 257 1.35 20.18 32.84
C PRO A 257 2.55 20.46 31.92
N LYS A 258 3.31 21.54 32.19
CA LYS A 258 4.42 22.01 31.36
C LYS A 258 5.50 20.95 31.09
N ASN A 259 5.79 20.10 32.08
CA ASN A 259 6.76 19.01 31.90
C ASN A 259 6.33 18.03 30.78
N TRP A 260 5.04 17.65 30.69
CA TRP A 260 4.54 16.79 29.62
C TRP A 260 4.45 17.50 28.28
N GLN A 261 4.17 18.83 28.29
CA GLN A 261 4.24 19.62 27.05
C GLN A 261 5.66 19.62 26.49
N GLN A 262 6.68 19.68 27.35
CA GLN A 262 8.09 19.59 26.91
C GLN A 262 8.39 18.20 26.33
N VAL A 263 7.92 17.12 26.97
CA VAL A 263 8.05 15.75 26.41
C VAL A 263 7.45 15.67 25.00
N GLY A 264 6.27 16.28 24.76
CA GLY A 264 5.67 16.31 23.43
C GLY A 264 6.57 16.99 22.39
N LYS A 265 7.14 18.15 22.74
CA LYS A 265 8.07 18.88 21.87
C LYS A 265 9.34 18.09 21.57
N ASP A 266 9.93 17.48 22.59
CA ASP A 266 11.20 16.74 22.47
C ASP A 266 11.02 15.50 21.58
N VAL A 267 9.91 14.79 21.72
CA VAL A 267 9.60 13.62 20.88
C VAL A 267 9.36 14.03 19.43
N VAL A 268 8.60 15.11 19.19
CA VAL A 268 8.34 15.60 17.83
C VAL A 268 9.62 16.14 17.19
N ALA A 269 10.49 16.82 17.96
CA ALA A 269 11.80 17.27 17.46
C ALA A 269 12.69 16.09 17.05
N PHE A 270 12.67 14.97 17.79
CA PHE A 270 13.36 13.74 17.39
C PHE A 270 12.84 13.21 16.03
N GLU A 271 11.52 13.14 15.86
CA GLU A 271 10.92 12.70 14.58
C GLU A 271 11.20 13.70 13.43
N MET A 272 11.29 15.01 13.69
CA MET A 272 11.66 16.01 12.68
C MET A 272 13.08 15.78 12.14
N ILE A 273 14.04 15.41 13.00
CA ILE A 273 15.39 15.04 12.52
C ILE A 273 15.31 13.80 11.62
N LEU A 274 14.56 12.77 12.03
CA LEU A 274 14.35 11.57 11.21
C LEU A 274 13.70 11.90 9.85
N ALA A 275 12.76 12.84 9.84
CA ALA A 275 12.08 13.31 8.62
C ALA A 275 12.96 14.21 7.75
N GLY A 276 14.17 14.61 8.20
CA GLY A 276 15.04 15.52 7.45
C GLY A 276 14.58 16.98 7.47
N VAL A 277 13.75 17.34 8.43
CA VAL A 277 13.29 18.74 8.60
C VAL A 277 14.24 19.45 9.57
N GLU A 278 14.93 20.48 9.08
CA GLU A 278 15.82 21.29 9.90
C GLU A 278 15.08 21.94 11.07
N THR A 279 15.41 21.53 12.28
CA THR A 279 15.02 22.23 13.51
C THR A 279 16.01 23.37 13.72
N LYS A 280 15.64 24.60 13.36
CA LYS A 280 16.50 25.75 13.68
C LYS A 280 16.78 25.79 15.17
N PRO A 281 18.07 25.74 15.61
CA PRO A 281 18.40 26.03 17.00
C PRO A 281 17.90 27.46 17.30
N LYS A 282 17.26 27.68 18.44
CA LYS A 282 17.01 29.04 18.92
C LYS A 282 18.35 29.72 19.15
N ALA A 283 18.85 30.43 18.15
CA ALA A 283 19.97 31.34 18.32
C ALA A 283 19.58 32.41 19.33
N ALA A 284 20.48 32.71 20.26
CA ALA A 284 20.38 33.84 21.16
C ALA A 284 20.11 35.12 20.35
N ALA A 285 19.29 36.01 20.94
CA ALA A 285 18.85 37.25 20.33
C ALA A 285 19.93 37.99 19.50
N GLU A 286 19.76 38.02 18.20
CA GLU A 286 20.58 38.86 17.35
C GLU A 286 20.18 40.34 17.55
N THR A 287 21.13 41.14 17.99
CA THR A 287 21.06 42.60 17.99
C THR A 287 21.04 43.09 16.53
N GLU A 288 19.97 43.78 16.15
CA GLU A 288 19.80 44.36 14.81
C GLU A 288 20.95 45.31 14.47
N VAL A 289 21.67 45.02 13.40
CA VAL A 289 22.57 45.96 12.72
C VAL A 289 21.86 46.53 11.47
N PRO A 290 21.75 47.83 11.30
CA PRO A 290 20.95 48.41 10.22
C PRO A 290 21.59 48.20 8.83
N LYS A 291 20.85 47.57 7.91
CA LYS A 291 21.23 47.41 6.49
C LYS A 291 21.11 48.71 5.73
N LYS A 292 22.24 49.28 5.30
CA LYS A 292 22.32 50.40 4.30
C LYS A 292 21.82 49.90 2.93
N LYS A 293 20.78 50.58 2.40
CA LYS A 293 20.32 50.38 1.02
C LYS A 293 21.40 50.87 0.03
N ARG A 294 21.77 50.05 -0.95
CA ARG A 294 22.47 50.44 -2.15
C ARG A 294 21.50 50.42 -3.34
N ALA A 295 21.46 51.52 -4.06
CA ALA A 295 20.64 51.73 -5.25
C ALA A 295 21.18 50.90 -6.43
N ILE A 296 20.25 50.38 -7.21
CA ILE A 296 20.54 49.74 -8.50
C ILE A 296 20.43 50.79 -9.57
N ASP A 297 21.49 50.94 -10.36
CA ASP A 297 21.47 51.73 -11.58
C ASP A 297 21.50 50.78 -12.79
N SER A 298 20.70 51.11 -13.80
CA SER A 298 20.44 50.31 -14.99
C SER A 298 21.38 50.76 -16.13
N GLY A 299 21.98 49.81 -16.85
CA GLY A 299 22.70 50.09 -18.09
C GLY A 299 22.87 48.82 -18.92
N ALA A 300 22.28 48.83 -20.11
CA ALA A 300 22.38 47.80 -21.12
C ALA A 300 23.71 47.93 -21.91
N GLU A 301 24.22 46.83 -22.46
CA GLU A 301 24.55 46.58 -23.86
C GLU A 301 25.60 45.48 -24.08
N THR A 302 25.22 44.53 -24.92
CA THR A 302 25.91 43.82 -26.03
C THR A 302 27.39 43.44 -25.96
N GLY A 303 27.68 42.19 -26.38
CA GLY A 303 28.92 41.89 -27.15
C GLY A 303 29.57 40.54 -26.89
N ALA A 304 29.61 39.78 -27.93
CA ALA A 304 30.19 38.46 -28.19
C ALA A 304 31.65 38.23 -27.72
N GLY A 305 31.96 36.93 -27.48
CA GLY A 305 33.21 36.37 -28.02
C GLY A 305 34.15 35.66 -27.05
N ALA A 306 34.42 34.43 -27.42
CA ALA A 306 35.67 33.69 -27.29
C ALA A 306 36.11 33.05 -25.96
N GLU A 307 36.45 31.82 -26.13
CA GLU A 307 37.21 30.83 -25.37
C GLU A 307 38.39 31.35 -24.54
N GLU A 308 38.64 30.70 -23.38
CA GLU A 308 39.95 30.14 -23.02
C GLU A 308 39.90 29.44 -21.65
N GLU A 309 40.67 28.37 -21.54
CA GLU A 309 40.94 27.56 -20.35
C GLU A 309 41.70 28.34 -19.29
N GLU A 310 41.50 28.08 -18.00
CA GLU A 310 42.58 27.65 -17.11
C GLU A 310 42.11 27.44 -15.65
N THR A 311 42.67 26.43 -15.08
CA THR A 311 42.90 25.94 -13.74
C THR A 311 42.85 26.97 -12.59
N GLY A 312 42.28 26.52 -11.47
CA GLY A 312 42.48 27.20 -10.17
C GLY A 312 41.73 26.55 -9.00
N ASP A 313 42.50 25.98 -8.12
CA ASP A 313 42.13 25.40 -6.82
C ASP A 313 41.25 26.33 -5.95
N GLY A 314 40.34 25.75 -5.16
CA GLY A 314 39.75 26.52 -4.08
C GLY A 314 38.54 25.92 -3.39
N GLU A 315 38.77 25.14 -2.35
CA GLU A 315 38.04 25.04 -1.10
C GLU A 315 36.52 24.76 -1.09
N GLY A 316 36.19 23.59 -0.58
CA GLY A 316 35.24 23.24 0.47
C GLY A 316 33.88 23.96 0.51
N GLY A 317 32.90 23.38 -0.13
CA GLY A 317 31.52 23.56 0.24
C GLY A 317 30.96 22.17 0.51
N ASP A 318 30.58 21.90 1.78
CA ASP A 318 29.78 20.72 2.15
C ASP A 318 28.43 20.83 1.45
N GLY A 319 28.38 20.40 0.18
CA GLY A 319 27.15 20.05 -0.50
C GLY A 319 26.80 18.64 -0.07
N ASP A 320 25.68 18.48 0.61
CA ASP A 320 25.05 17.18 0.75
C ASP A 320 24.78 16.64 -0.66
N ASP A 321 25.71 15.83 -1.16
CA ASP A 321 25.50 15.00 -2.34
C ASP A 321 24.36 14.03 -1.99
N GLU A 322 23.11 14.41 -2.29
CA GLU A 322 22.04 13.47 -2.53
C GLU A 322 22.46 12.62 -3.74
N VAL A 323 23.26 11.59 -3.48
CA VAL A 323 23.44 10.51 -4.44
C VAL A 323 22.07 9.92 -4.62
N GLU A 324 21.40 10.24 -5.73
CA GLU A 324 20.20 9.53 -6.15
C GLU A 324 20.54 8.04 -6.09
N ASP A 325 19.81 7.31 -5.25
CA ASP A 325 19.86 5.86 -5.20
C ASP A 325 19.42 5.39 -6.60
N ASP A 326 20.36 4.96 -7.41
CA ASP A 326 20.14 4.52 -8.79
C ASP A 326 19.35 3.20 -8.86
N GLY A 327 18.88 2.71 -7.70
CA GLY A 327 18.13 1.48 -7.56
C GLY A 327 19.02 0.23 -7.69
N THR A 328 20.34 0.38 -7.63
CA THR A 328 21.26 -0.74 -7.57
C THR A 328 21.17 -1.38 -6.20
N ILE A 329 20.74 -2.64 -6.13
CA ILE A 329 20.68 -3.40 -4.88
C ILE A 329 22.11 -3.72 -4.46
N VAL A 330 22.57 -3.06 -3.41
CA VAL A 330 23.85 -3.35 -2.77
C VAL A 330 23.59 -4.22 -1.54
N TRP A 331 24.26 -5.38 -1.48
CA TRP A 331 24.22 -6.24 -0.31
C TRP A 331 25.03 -5.63 0.83
N ASP A 332 24.36 -5.28 1.92
CA ASP A 332 24.98 -4.75 3.12
C ASP A 332 25.10 -5.84 4.19
N LYS A 333 26.00 -5.66 5.13
CA LYS A 333 26.25 -6.56 6.27
C LYS A 333 25.86 -5.89 7.58
N ILE A 334 25.79 -6.66 8.65
CA ILE A 334 25.58 -6.10 10.01
C ILE A 334 26.67 -5.07 10.34
N SER A 335 27.92 -5.27 9.83
CA SER A 335 29.02 -4.29 10.02
C SER A 335 28.71 -2.92 9.41
N ASP A 336 28.03 -2.90 8.27
CA ASP A 336 27.71 -1.65 7.57
C ASP A 336 26.60 -0.88 8.29
N LEU A 337 25.65 -1.60 8.93
CA LEU A 337 24.70 -1.03 9.88
C LEU A 337 25.39 -0.44 11.12
N ASP A 338 26.37 -1.16 11.70
CA ASP A 338 27.15 -0.67 12.85
C ASP A 338 27.99 0.56 12.48
N GLU A 339 28.48 0.66 11.24
CA GLU A 339 29.18 1.84 10.72
C GLU A 339 28.23 3.02 10.48
N ALA A 340 27.08 2.77 9.89
CA ALA A 340 26.08 3.80 9.64
C ALA A 340 25.41 4.34 10.90
N THR A 341 25.34 3.55 11.97
CA THR A 341 24.72 3.90 13.25
C THR A 341 25.56 3.45 14.44
N PRO A 342 26.73 4.08 14.71
CA PRO A 342 27.65 3.69 15.80
C PRO A 342 27.03 3.69 17.19
N SER A 343 25.95 4.45 17.41
CA SER A 343 25.20 4.47 18.68
C SER A 343 24.46 3.17 18.98
N LEU A 344 24.38 2.24 18.01
CA LEU A 344 23.68 0.95 18.12
C LEU A 344 24.67 -0.22 18.01
N ASP A 345 24.26 -1.38 18.52
CA ASP A 345 24.95 -2.67 18.33
C ASP A 345 23.95 -3.63 17.67
N TRP A 346 24.04 -3.75 16.35
CA TRP A 346 23.09 -4.52 15.56
C TRP A 346 23.17 -6.03 15.85
N THR A 347 24.33 -6.52 16.23
CA THR A 347 24.48 -7.91 16.69
C THR A 347 23.65 -8.14 17.98
N VAL A 348 23.67 -7.21 18.93
CA VAL A 348 22.84 -7.28 20.14
C VAL A 348 21.36 -7.13 19.78
N ILE A 349 21.01 -6.21 18.88
CA ILE A 349 19.64 -6.01 18.41
C ILE A 349 19.08 -7.32 17.85
N PHE A 350 19.74 -7.92 16.85
CA PHE A 350 19.26 -9.15 16.23
C PHE A 350 19.22 -10.32 17.20
N LYS A 351 20.20 -10.50 18.09
CA LYS A 351 20.16 -11.55 19.13
C LYS A 351 18.98 -11.43 20.09
N ASN A 352 18.43 -10.22 20.28
CA ASN A 352 17.24 -10.00 21.11
C ASN A 352 15.92 -10.03 20.31
N ALA A 353 15.97 -9.81 19.00
CA ALA A 353 14.80 -9.79 18.12
C ALA A 353 14.47 -11.17 17.53
N LEU A 354 15.48 -11.89 17.07
CA LEU A 354 15.31 -13.14 16.34
C LEU A 354 14.86 -14.30 17.25
N PRO A 355 14.03 -15.23 16.75
CA PRO A 355 13.80 -16.52 17.39
C PRO A 355 15.12 -17.30 17.56
N ALA A 356 15.24 -18.11 18.60
CA ALA A 356 16.46 -18.84 18.90
C ALA A 356 16.90 -19.85 17.82
N ASP A 357 15.97 -20.26 16.97
CA ASP A 357 16.19 -21.17 15.83
C ASP A 357 16.56 -20.45 14.53
N VAL A 358 16.65 -19.11 14.53
CA VAL A 358 16.97 -18.29 13.35
C VAL A 358 18.40 -17.73 13.49
N PRO A 359 19.29 -17.97 12.52
CA PRO A 359 20.65 -17.40 12.53
C PRO A 359 20.63 -15.89 12.30
N LEU A 360 21.74 -15.22 12.62
CA LEU A 360 21.95 -13.82 12.24
C LEU A 360 21.93 -13.68 10.71
N PRO A 361 21.36 -12.59 10.16
CA PRO A 361 21.39 -12.37 8.72
C PRO A 361 22.81 -12.15 8.23
N GLU A 362 23.17 -12.82 7.12
CA GLU A 362 24.48 -12.65 6.47
C GLU A 362 24.48 -11.42 5.56
N ASN A 363 23.37 -11.19 4.89
CA ASN A 363 23.14 -10.07 3.97
C ASN A 363 21.86 -9.34 4.35
N ILE A 364 21.88 -8.03 4.17
CA ILE A 364 20.79 -7.12 4.47
C ILE A 364 20.64 -6.18 3.27
N ASN A 365 19.44 -5.69 2.99
CA ASN A 365 19.22 -4.59 2.07
C ASN A 365 18.90 -3.33 2.85
N MET A 366 19.75 -2.32 2.80
CA MET A 366 19.55 -1.02 3.44
C MET A 366 18.98 -0.03 2.42
N LEU A 367 17.68 0.19 2.45
CA LEU A 367 17.05 1.23 1.64
C LEU A 367 17.32 2.61 2.23
N TRP A 368 17.58 3.59 1.36
CA TRP A 368 17.78 5.00 1.75
C TRP A 368 18.87 5.17 2.82
N LYS A 369 20.10 4.87 2.50
CA LYS A 369 21.27 4.95 3.41
C LYS A 369 21.41 6.31 4.11
N PHE A 370 20.97 7.41 3.49
CA PHE A 370 20.93 8.73 4.10
C PHE A 370 20.05 8.78 5.37
N TYR A 371 18.99 7.95 5.45
CA TYR A 371 18.12 7.92 6.62
C TYR A 371 18.84 7.37 7.86
N PHE A 372 19.75 6.42 7.70
CA PHE A 372 20.56 5.89 8.83
C PHE A 372 21.47 6.97 9.41
N ARG A 373 22.00 7.86 8.57
CA ARG A 373 22.76 9.04 9.03
C ARG A 373 21.88 10.02 9.82
N ARG A 374 20.64 10.28 9.37
CA ARG A 374 19.66 11.09 10.13
C ARG A 374 19.34 10.46 11.48
N LEU A 375 19.18 9.14 11.53
CA LEU A 375 18.97 8.40 12.77
C LEU A 375 20.15 8.55 13.73
N GLU A 376 21.38 8.38 13.27
CA GLU A 376 22.56 8.58 14.11
C GLU A 376 22.63 10.02 14.62
N THR A 377 22.39 11.01 13.76
CA THR A 377 22.31 12.42 14.17
C THR A 377 21.28 12.64 15.29
N ALA A 378 20.10 12.03 15.19
CA ALA A 378 19.07 12.12 16.21
C ALA A 378 19.52 11.47 17.54
N LEU A 379 20.20 10.32 17.48
CA LEU A 379 20.74 9.63 18.65
C LEU A 379 21.90 10.38 19.34
N GLU A 380 22.71 11.11 18.57
CA GLU A 380 23.82 11.92 19.06
C GLU A 380 23.40 13.28 19.64
N THR A 381 22.35 13.90 19.07
CA THR A 381 21.95 15.26 19.43
C THR A 381 20.86 15.32 20.47
N MET A 382 20.05 14.28 20.59
CA MET A 382 18.94 14.24 21.53
C MET A 382 19.32 13.57 22.87
N SER A 383 18.65 13.98 23.95
CA SER A 383 18.87 13.37 25.26
C SER A 383 18.39 11.90 25.27
N LEU A 384 19.06 11.06 26.05
CA LEU A 384 18.65 9.67 26.27
C LEU A 384 17.19 9.56 26.78
N GLN A 385 16.77 10.56 27.58
CA GLN A 385 15.38 10.63 28.03
C GLN A 385 14.41 10.86 26.86
N THR A 386 14.81 11.68 25.89
CA THR A 386 14.02 11.90 24.64
C THR A 386 13.94 10.62 23.84
N VAL A 387 15.04 9.88 23.66
CA VAL A 387 15.06 8.58 22.98
C VAL A 387 14.14 7.57 23.69
N GLN A 388 14.21 7.48 25.02
CA GLN A 388 13.33 6.60 25.81
C GLN A 388 11.85 7.01 25.67
N ASN A 389 11.58 8.32 25.68
CA ASN A 389 10.23 8.84 25.48
C ASN A 389 9.73 8.56 24.07
N TYR A 390 10.57 8.66 23.03
CA TYR A 390 10.21 8.31 21.67
C TYR A 390 9.75 6.84 21.56
N PHE A 391 10.48 5.88 22.09
CA PHE A 391 10.04 4.48 22.12
C PHE A 391 8.76 4.27 22.94
N SER A 392 8.57 5.03 24.01
CA SER A 392 7.31 5.02 24.77
C SER A 392 6.14 5.60 23.93
N TRP A 393 6.42 6.64 23.15
CA TRP A 393 5.46 7.26 22.24
C TRP A 393 5.04 6.31 21.11
N THR A 394 6.00 5.63 20.46
CA THR A 394 5.66 4.67 19.40
C THR A 394 4.72 3.57 19.92
N LEU A 395 4.92 3.07 21.15
CA LEU A 395 3.98 2.16 21.81
C LEU A 395 2.60 2.79 22.03
N MET A 396 2.55 4.03 22.54
CA MET A 396 1.28 4.73 22.80
C MET A 396 0.51 4.94 21.51
N ARG A 397 1.19 5.30 20.41
CA ARG A 397 0.62 5.53 19.10
C ARG A 397 0.06 4.24 18.51
N ASN A 398 0.83 3.16 18.54
CA ASN A 398 0.45 1.91 17.87
C ASN A 398 -0.53 1.06 18.68
N LEU A 399 -0.38 1.02 20.00
CA LEU A 399 -1.21 0.19 20.86
C LEU A 399 -2.32 0.96 21.58
N GLY A 400 -2.25 2.29 21.60
CA GLY A 400 -3.24 3.14 22.28
C GLY A 400 -4.66 2.94 21.73
N GLY A 401 -4.80 2.65 20.43
CA GLY A 401 -6.07 2.30 19.80
C GLY A 401 -6.74 1.01 20.34
N ASN A 402 -6.00 0.20 21.10
CA ASN A 402 -6.50 -1.02 21.72
C ASN A 402 -7.00 -0.83 23.18
N LEU A 403 -6.98 0.40 23.67
CA LEU A 403 -7.50 0.77 25.00
C LEU A 403 -9.00 1.13 24.92
N ALA A 404 -9.58 1.50 26.06
CA ALA A 404 -10.94 2.04 26.10
C ALA A 404 -11.02 3.39 25.38
N GLU A 405 -12.15 3.67 24.71
CA GLU A 405 -12.36 4.84 23.86
C GLU A 405 -11.95 6.19 24.49
N PRO A 406 -12.24 6.49 25.75
CA PRO A 406 -11.81 7.76 26.35
C PRO A 406 -10.30 7.97 26.33
N LEU A 407 -9.50 6.89 26.38
CA LEU A 407 -8.05 6.95 26.37
C LEU A 407 -7.48 7.13 24.95
N GLN A 408 -8.25 6.86 23.92
CA GLN A 408 -7.87 7.00 22.52
C GLN A 408 -8.11 8.42 21.96
N ARG A 409 -8.80 9.27 22.71
CA ARG A 409 -9.30 10.57 22.22
C ARG A 409 -8.23 11.47 21.60
N PRO A 410 -7.02 11.64 22.19
CA PRO A 410 -6.00 12.48 21.55
C PRO A 410 -5.55 11.92 20.19
N LEU A 411 -5.38 10.61 20.05
CA LEU A 411 -5.04 9.96 18.77
C LEU A 411 -6.16 10.14 17.73
N ALA A 412 -7.41 10.06 18.15
CA ALA A 412 -8.56 10.29 17.27
C ALA A 412 -8.68 11.77 16.86
N GLU A 413 -8.26 12.73 17.70
CA GLU A 413 -8.15 14.16 17.36
C GLU A 413 -7.11 14.39 16.27
N LEU A 414 -5.91 13.83 16.42
CA LEU A 414 -4.86 13.89 15.41
C LEU A 414 -5.34 13.31 14.08
N LYS A 415 -5.88 12.09 14.11
CA LYS A 415 -6.36 11.40 12.90
C LYS A 415 -7.39 12.23 12.12
N ARG A 416 -8.29 12.93 12.79
CA ARG A 416 -9.30 13.79 12.13
C ARG A 416 -8.72 15.07 11.52
N ALA A 417 -7.59 15.55 12.04
CA ALA A 417 -6.94 16.76 11.55
C ALA A 417 -5.99 16.49 10.37
N LEU A 418 -5.53 15.26 10.21
CA LEU A 418 -4.62 14.89 9.13
C LEU A 418 -5.36 14.81 7.78
N PRO A 419 -4.77 15.36 6.70
CA PRO A 419 -5.31 15.23 5.35
C PRO A 419 -5.50 13.75 4.96
N GLY A 420 -6.58 13.46 4.26
CA GLY A 420 -6.79 12.11 3.71
C GLY A 420 -7.25 11.04 4.72
N GLU A 421 -7.32 11.31 6.02
CA GLU A 421 -7.78 10.33 6.99
C GLU A 421 -9.32 10.27 7.06
N ALA A 422 -9.86 9.05 7.15
CA ALA A 422 -11.31 8.83 7.24
C ALA A 422 -11.88 9.28 8.59
N ALA A 423 -13.16 9.71 8.59
CA ALA A 423 -13.91 9.88 9.81
C ALA A 423 -13.86 8.61 10.68
N THR A 424 -14.02 8.78 12.00
CA THR A 424 -13.90 7.68 12.97
C THR A 424 -14.69 6.44 12.56
N SER A 425 -13.99 5.34 12.35
CA SER A 425 -14.58 4.02 12.10
C SER A 425 -15.33 3.52 13.35
N THR A 426 -16.42 2.81 13.15
CA THR A 426 -17.15 2.15 14.25
C THR A 426 -16.32 1.03 14.87
N ARG A 427 -16.50 0.76 16.17
CA ARG A 427 -15.74 -0.25 16.91
C ARG A 427 -15.70 -1.61 16.20
N TRP A 428 -16.83 -2.11 15.76
CA TRP A 428 -16.90 -3.40 15.10
C TRP A 428 -16.08 -3.45 13.81
N ARG A 429 -16.04 -2.36 13.02
CA ARG A 429 -15.20 -2.28 11.81
C ARG A 429 -13.72 -2.34 12.15
N ASN A 430 -13.29 -1.61 13.17
CA ASN A 430 -11.92 -1.68 13.66
C ASN A 430 -11.57 -3.11 14.11
N CYS A 431 -12.48 -3.78 14.82
CA CYS A 431 -12.25 -5.16 15.29
C CYS A 431 -12.20 -6.17 14.13
N VAL A 432 -13.00 -5.99 13.08
CA VAL A 432 -12.92 -6.81 11.84
C VAL A 432 -11.61 -6.54 11.11
N GLN A 433 -11.18 -5.29 11.02
CA GLN A 433 -9.89 -4.93 10.42
C GLN A 433 -8.73 -5.61 11.16
N LEU A 434 -8.72 -5.57 12.50
CA LEU A 434 -7.71 -6.27 13.32
C LEU A 434 -7.74 -7.79 13.14
N VAL A 435 -8.91 -8.39 12.88
CA VAL A 435 -9.00 -9.81 12.49
C VAL A 435 -8.32 -10.03 11.13
N ASN A 436 -8.59 -9.20 10.12
CA ASN A 436 -7.95 -9.29 8.82
C ASN A 436 -6.42 -9.13 8.92
N GLU A 437 -5.94 -8.20 9.72
CA GLU A 437 -4.51 -7.95 9.91
C GLU A 437 -3.77 -9.08 10.64
N ASN A 438 -4.42 -9.72 11.60
CA ASN A 438 -3.75 -10.66 12.52
C ASN A 438 -4.16 -12.14 12.34
N LEU A 439 -5.33 -12.39 11.77
CA LEU A 439 -5.91 -13.73 11.55
C LEU A 439 -6.51 -13.82 10.13
N GLY A 440 -5.96 -13.09 9.17
CA GLY A 440 -6.55 -12.89 7.86
C GLY A 440 -6.76 -14.17 7.06
N ASP A 441 -5.79 -15.08 7.00
CA ASP A 441 -5.93 -16.37 6.32
C ASP A 441 -6.89 -17.31 7.08
N LEU A 442 -6.96 -17.18 8.42
CA LEU A 442 -7.90 -17.96 9.23
C LEU A 442 -9.36 -17.53 8.94
N ALA A 443 -9.61 -16.22 8.88
CA ALA A 443 -10.91 -15.68 8.47
C ALA A 443 -11.18 -15.97 6.99
N GLY A 444 -10.14 -15.89 6.17
CA GLY A 444 -10.14 -16.18 4.74
C GLY A 444 -10.59 -17.60 4.41
N HIS A 445 -10.23 -18.59 5.23
CA HIS A 445 -10.73 -19.96 5.08
C HIS A 445 -12.27 -20.04 5.09
N PHE A 446 -12.91 -19.36 6.02
CA PHE A 446 -14.37 -19.33 6.10
C PHE A 446 -14.98 -18.42 5.04
N PHE A 447 -14.31 -17.32 4.70
CA PHE A 447 -14.72 -16.41 3.64
C PHE A 447 -14.78 -17.11 2.28
N VAL A 448 -13.73 -17.84 1.91
CA VAL A 448 -13.65 -18.60 0.66
C VAL A 448 -14.77 -19.64 0.58
N LYS A 449 -14.99 -20.39 1.66
CA LYS A 449 -16.09 -21.35 1.73
C LYS A 449 -17.48 -20.73 1.56
N ALA A 450 -17.65 -19.48 1.99
CA ALA A 450 -18.92 -18.77 1.92
C ALA A 450 -19.16 -18.05 0.59
N THR A 451 -18.10 -17.68 -0.14
CA THR A 451 -18.22 -16.68 -1.24
C THR A 451 -17.57 -17.09 -2.55
N PHE A 452 -16.75 -18.13 -2.58
CA PHE A 452 -15.93 -18.49 -3.73
C PHE A 452 -16.22 -19.95 -4.16
N PRO A 453 -17.14 -20.18 -5.12
CA PRO A 453 -17.41 -21.50 -5.70
C PRO A 453 -16.20 -22.08 -6.44
N GLU A 454 -16.03 -23.42 -6.40
CA GLU A 454 -14.91 -24.10 -7.09
C GLU A 454 -14.85 -23.82 -8.58
N GLU A 455 -16.00 -23.71 -9.25
CA GLU A 455 -16.08 -23.38 -10.67
C GLU A 455 -15.46 -22.02 -11.02
N SER A 456 -15.49 -21.08 -10.10
CA SER A 456 -14.92 -19.74 -10.33
C SER A 456 -13.42 -19.78 -10.60
N GLN A 457 -12.69 -20.67 -9.95
CA GLN A 457 -11.25 -20.85 -10.18
C GLN A 457 -10.97 -21.43 -11.56
N ALA A 458 -11.78 -22.40 -12.01
CA ALA A 458 -11.63 -23.01 -13.33
C ALA A 458 -11.90 -22.00 -14.44
N ILE A 459 -13.02 -21.24 -14.35
CA ILE A 459 -13.38 -20.20 -15.32
C ILE A 459 -12.30 -19.13 -15.42
N MET A 460 -11.76 -18.68 -14.27
CA MET A 460 -10.69 -17.68 -14.26
C MET A 460 -9.39 -18.19 -14.89
N ASN A 461 -9.00 -19.44 -14.64
CA ASN A 461 -7.81 -20.01 -15.26
C ASN A 461 -7.96 -20.15 -16.78
N GLU A 462 -9.13 -20.52 -17.27
CA GLU A 462 -9.43 -20.57 -18.69
C GLU A 462 -9.38 -19.17 -19.33
N MET A 463 -9.98 -18.18 -18.67
CA MET A 463 -9.94 -16.78 -19.09
C MET A 463 -8.50 -16.26 -19.17
N ILE A 464 -7.66 -16.51 -18.14
CA ILE A 464 -6.25 -16.13 -18.15
C ILE A 464 -5.50 -16.82 -19.30
N GLY A 465 -5.82 -18.08 -19.60
CA GLY A 465 -5.28 -18.79 -20.76
C GLY A 465 -5.60 -18.10 -22.08
N SER A 466 -6.87 -17.69 -22.26
CA SER A 466 -7.34 -16.96 -23.44
C SER A 466 -6.70 -15.57 -23.56
N LEU A 467 -6.54 -14.85 -22.45
CA LEU A 467 -5.85 -13.56 -22.42
C LEU A 467 -4.36 -13.71 -22.80
N ARG A 468 -3.66 -14.70 -22.27
CA ARG A 468 -2.26 -15.00 -22.64
C ARG A 468 -2.12 -15.26 -24.14
N TRP A 469 -3.02 -16.07 -24.69
CA TRP A 469 -3.01 -16.34 -26.13
C TRP A 469 -3.21 -15.04 -26.93
N SER A 470 -4.08 -14.14 -26.49
CA SER A 470 -4.28 -12.84 -27.13
C SER A 470 -3.02 -11.96 -27.04
N PHE A 471 -2.35 -11.91 -25.88
CA PHE A 471 -1.06 -11.22 -25.72
C PHE A 471 0.01 -11.79 -26.65
N GLU A 472 0.13 -13.13 -26.71
CA GLU A 472 1.07 -13.79 -27.62
C GLU A 472 0.86 -13.36 -29.07
N LYS A 473 -0.40 -13.31 -29.53
CA LYS A 473 -0.72 -12.84 -30.88
C LYS A 473 -0.39 -11.38 -31.09
N SER A 474 -0.61 -10.53 -30.10
CA SER A 474 -0.31 -9.10 -30.19
C SER A 474 1.18 -8.83 -30.36
N PHE A 475 2.05 -9.55 -29.63
CA PHE A 475 3.50 -9.38 -29.77
C PHE A 475 4.01 -9.66 -31.20
N TRP A 476 3.36 -10.53 -31.97
CA TRP A 476 3.70 -10.77 -33.36
C TRP A 476 3.26 -9.60 -34.28
N ASN A 477 2.34 -8.80 -33.87
CA ASN A 477 1.83 -7.66 -34.63
C ASN A 477 2.59 -6.34 -34.37
N TYR A 478 3.43 -6.31 -33.31
CA TYR A 478 4.23 -5.13 -32.97
C TYR A 478 5.51 -5.09 -33.81
N ASP A 479 5.53 -4.26 -34.85
CA ASP A 479 6.66 -4.08 -35.76
C ASP A 479 7.86 -3.37 -35.11
N TRP A 480 7.63 -2.61 -34.06
CA TRP A 480 8.63 -1.88 -33.31
C TRP A 480 9.42 -2.77 -32.32
N LEU A 481 8.90 -3.92 -31.92
CA LEU A 481 9.64 -4.89 -31.11
C LEU A 481 10.68 -5.62 -31.97
N ASP A 482 11.95 -5.51 -31.63
CA ASP A 482 12.97 -6.31 -32.25
C ASP A 482 12.76 -7.84 -32.03
N PRO A 483 13.33 -8.70 -32.87
CA PRO A 483 13.06 -10.15 -32.78
C PRO A 483 13.53 -10.78 -31.47
N ARG A 484 14.63 -10.30 -30.86
CA ARG A 484 15.19 -10.86 -29.62
C ARG A 484 14.35 -10.46 -28.43
N THR A 485 14.00 -9.17 -28.29
CA THR A 485 13.08 -8.66 -27.26
C THR A 485 11.72 -9.34 -27.36
N ARG A 486 11.18 -9.51 -28.58
CA ARG A 486 9.91 -10.22 -28.79
C ARG A 486 9.96 -11.64 -28.29
N GLN A 487 11.04 -12.39 -28.59
CA GLN A 487 11.19 -13.77 -28.13
C GLN A 487 11.26 -13.87 -26.62
N ALA A 488 12.03 -13.00 -25.96
CA ALA A 488 12.14 -12.94 -24.52
C ALA A 488 10.79 -12.55 -23.85
N ALA A 489 10.05 -11.60 -24.44
CA ALA A 489 8.69 -11.24 -23.98
C ALA A 489 7.72 -12.42 -24.06
N LEU A 490 7.76 -13.20 -25.15
CA LEU A 490 6.96 -14.41 -25.31
C LEU A 490 7.33 -15.49 -24.28
N GLN A 491 8.63 -15.65 -23.99
CA GLN A 491 9.12 -16.56 -22.96
C GLN A 491 8.64 -16.13 -21.57
N LYS A 492 8.79 -14.86 -21.24
CA LYS A 492 8.30 -14.28 -19.97
C LYS A 492 6.79 -14.47 -19.82
N LEU A 493 5.99 -14.14 -20.84
CA LEU A 493 4.54 -14.32 -20.83
C LEU A 493 4.13 -15.78 -20.54
N LYS A 494 4.82 -16.75 -21.13
CA LYS A 494 4.58 -18.19 -20.91
C LYS A 494 4.93 -18.63 -19.49
N ALA A 495 5.93 -18.00 -18.87
CA ALA A 495 6.41 -18.31 -17.54
C ALA A 495 5.57 -17.68 -16.41
N ILE A 496 4.67 -16.72 -16.71
CA ILE A 496 3.77 -16.11 -15.69
C ILE A 496 2.95 -17.18 -14.98
N VAL A 497 2.97 -17.22 -13.67
CA VAL A 497 2.20 -18.15 -12.84
C VAL A 497 0.87 -17.52 -12.43
N PRO A 498 -0.29 -18.08 -12.83
CA PRO A 498 -1.59 -17.61 -12.36
C PRO A 498 -1.86 -18.13 -10.95
N LYS A 499 -2.28 -17.25 -10.05
CA LYS A 499 -2.73 -17.57 -8.69
C LYS A 499 -4.15 -17.01 -8.52
N VAL A 500 -5.14 -17.89 -8.39
CA VAL A 500 -6.56 -17.49 -8.38
C VAL A 500 -7.23 -17.89 -7.08
N GLY A 501 -7.88 -16.92 -6.46
CA GLY A 501 -8.76 -17.06 -5.32
C GLY A 501 -8.06 -16.94 -3.97
N PHE A 502 -7.24 -17.92 -3.61
CA PHE A 502 -6.63 -18.01 -2.29
C PHE A 502 -5.32 -18.81 -2.30
N SER A 503 -4.49 -18.61 -1.27
CA SER A 503 -3.22 -19.31 -1.11
C SER A 503 -3.41 -20.80 -0.89
N THR A 504 -2.71 -21.63 -1.68
CA THR A 504 -2.73 -23.10 -1.57
C THR A 504 -1.54 -23.64 -0.77
N SER A 505 -0.70 -22.75 -0.23
CA SER A 505 0.50 -23.10 0.52
C SER A 505 0.85 -22.02 1.54
N SER A 506 1.26 -22.44 2.73
CA SER A 506 1.82 -21.61 3.82
C SER A 506 0.97 -20.41 4.31
N PRO A 507 -0.32 -20.62 4.70
CA PRO A 507 -1.09 -21.85 4.77
C PRO A 507 -1.86 -22.15 3.49
N ASN A 508 -2.31 -23.41 3.31
CA ASN A 508 -3.38 -23.72 2.36
C ASN A 508 -4.71 -23.27 2.96
N VAL A 509 -5.22 -22.14 2.49
CA VAL A 509 -6.45 -21.50 3.00
C VAL A 509 -7.70 -22.37 2.72
N GLY A 510 -7.69 -23.20 1.67
CA GLY A 510 -8.77 -24.13 1.38
C GLY A 510 -8.91 -25.25 2.43
N GLN A 511 -7.88 -25.52 3.24
CA GLN A 511 -7.81 -26.63 4.18
C GLN A 511 -7.79 -26.19 5.65
N SER A 512 -8.83 -26.51 6.42
CA SER A 512 -8.93 -26.12 7.83
C SER A 512 -7.76 -26.61 8.69
N ALA A 513 -7.21 -27.79 8.39
CA ALA A 513 -6.07 -28.35 9.10
C ALA A 513 -4.77 -27.55 8.86
N SER A 514 -4.52 -27.11 7.62
CA SER A 514 -3.36 -26.29 7.27
C SER A 514 -3.40 -24.94 7.97
N VAL A 515 -4.58 -24.32 8.02
CA VAL A 515 -4.78 -23.04 8.71
C VAL A 515 -4.66 -23.20 10.23
N ASP A 516 -5.21 -24.27 10.82
CA ASP A 516 -5.06 -24.60 12.25
C ASP A 516 -3.58 -24.76 12.63
N GLU A 517 -2.81 -25.51 11.81
CA GLU A 517 -1.37 -25.69 11.99
C GLU A 517 -0.61 -24.37 11.97
N TYR A 518 -0.87 -23.53 10.96
CA TYR A 518 -0.19 -22.25 10.76
C TYR A 518 -0.40 -21.29 11.94
N TYR A 519 -1.66 -21.19 12.43
CA TYR A 519 -2.00 -20.31 13.55
C TYR A 519 -1.91 -20.99 14.93
N ARG A 520 -1.44 -22.24 15.03
CA ARG A 520 -1.31 -22.97 16.30
C ARG A 520 -0.44 -22.26 17.32
N PRO A 521 0.74 -21.70 16.95
CA PRO A 521 1.60 -20.99 17.90
C PRO A 521 0.97 -19.71 18.45
N LEU A 522 0.04 -19.09 17.72
CA LEU A 522 -0.62 -17.87 18.17
C LEU A 522 -1.70 -18.17 19.20
N VAL A 523 -1.39 -17.88 20.47
CA VAL A 523 -2.32 -18.07 21.59
C VAL A 523 -3.26 -16.88 21.71
N ILE A 524 -4.56 -17.11 21.54
CA ILE A 524 -5.61 -16.11 21.79
C ILE A 524 -6.28 -16.37 23.14
N LYS A 525 -6.44 -15.32 23.95
CA LYS A 525 -7.10 -15.38 25.26
C LYS A 525 -8.41 -14.58 25.23
N ASP A 526 -9.45 -15.16 25.79
CA ASP A 526 -10.73 -14.45 26.00
C ASP A 526 -10.50 -13.21 26.89
N LYS A 527 -11.22 -12.12 26.61
CA LYS A 527 -11.20 -10.87 27.41
C LYS A 527 -9.84 -10.17 27.54
N ASP A 528 -8.83 -10.58 26.77
CA ASP A 528 -7.48 -9.98 26.79
C ASP A 528 -7.12 -9.36 25.43
N HIS A 529 -7.87 -8.36 25.05
CA HIS A 529 -7.70 -7.68 23.74
C HIS A 529 -6.28 -7.15 23.54
N PHE A 530 -5.78 -6.33 24.49
CA PHE A 530 -4.44 -5.75 24.40
C PHE A 530 -3.34 -6.82 24.31
N GLY A 531 -3.38 -7.82 25.17
CA GLY A 531 -2.42 -8.92 25.15
C GLY A 531 -2.53 -9.78 23.88
N ASN A 532 -3.74 -9.92 23.29
CA ASN A 532 -3.91 -10.59 22.00
C ASN A 532 -3.21 -9.83 20.87
N GLN A 533 -3.26 -8.47 20.87
CA GLN A 533 -2.54 -7.66 19.89
C GLN A 533 -1.02 -7.87 20.01
N VAL A 534 -0.47 -7.78 21.20
CA VAL A 534 0.97 -8.00 21.44
C VAL A 534 1.41 -9.40 20.99
N ARG A 535 0.63 -10.45 21.35
CA ARG A 535 0.94 -11.83 20.94
C ARG A 535 0.84 -12.03 19.43
N ALA A 536 -0.14 -11.41 18.79
CA ALA A 536 -0.29 -11.49 17.33
C ALA A 536 0.85 -10.79 16.61
N SER A 537 1.25 -9.61 17.06
CA SER A 537 2.38 -8.88 16.51
C SER A 537 3.70 -9.65 16.70
N THR A 538 3.95 -10.17 17.91
CA THR A 538 5.13 -11.02 18.19
C THR A 538 5.16 -12.26 17.28
N TRP A 539 4.05 -12.96 17.15
CA TRP A 539 3.95 -14.15 16.30
C TRP A 539 4.22 -13.81 14.82
N LYS A 540 3.72 -12.68 14.33
CA LYS A 540 3.99 -12.21 12.96
C LYS A 540 5.49 -11.95 12.74
N GLN A 541 6.14 -11.26 13.67
CA GLN A 541 7.58 -11.00 13.59
C GLN A 541 8.40 -12.28 13.61
N GLU A 542 8.11 -13.19 14.54
CA GLU A 542 8.76 -14.49 14.57
C GLU A 542 8.55 -15.31 13.29
N THR A 543 7.34 -15.24 12.70
CA THR A 543 7.01 -15.93 11.45
C THR A 543 7.78 -15.31 10.28
N MET A 544 7.88 -14.00 10.23
CA MET A 544 8.66 -13.27 9.23
C MET A 544 10.14 -13.62 9.34
N PHE A 545 10.75 -13.55 10.51
CA PHE A 545 12.17 -13.91 10.69
C PHE A 545 12.47 -15.38 10.35
N ARG A 546 11.57 -16.32 10.68
CA ARG A 546 11.70 -17.72 10.24
C ARG A 546 11.57 -17.89 8.73
N GLY A 547 11.04 -16.89 8.04
CA GLY A 547 11.01 -16.85 6.58
C GLY A 547 12.39 -16.63 5.95
N MET A 548 13.34 -16.02 6.65
CA MET A 548 14.72 -15.77 6.15
C MET A 548 15.45 -17.08 5.76
N THR A 549 15.15 -18.18 6.44
CA THR A 549 15.80 -19.47 6.21
C THR A 549 15.05 -20.36 5.21
N LYS A 550 13.99 -19.84 4.59
CA LYS A 550 13.12 -20.60 3.68
C LYS A 550 13.23 -20.03 2.26
N PRO A 551 13.17 -20.89 1.24
CA PRO A 551 13.07 -20.39 -0.13
C PRO A 551 11.79 -19.58 -0.33
N ALA A 552 11.79 -18.70 -1.31
CA ALA A 552 10.62 -17.95 -1.72
C ALA A 552 9.51 -18.90 -2.17
N ASN A 553 8.28 -18.62 -1.75
CA ASN A 553 7.14 -19.49 -2.02
C ASN A 553 6.31 -18.93 -3.19
N ARG A 554 6.61 -19.41 -4.39
CA ARG A 554 5.98 -18.93 -5.65
C ARG A 554 4.47 -19.18 -5.75
N VAL A 555 3.88 -20.01 -4.91
CA VAL A 555 2.43 -20.31 -4.94
C VAL A 555 1.64 -19.62 -3.81
N LYS A 556 2.35 -18.96 -2.88
CA LYS A 556 1.68 -18.13 -1.86
C LYS A 556 1.19 -16.83 -2.52
N LEU A 557 -0.02 -16.40 -2.16
CA LEU A 557 -0.55 -15.08 -2.51
C LEU A 557 0.06 -13.99 -1.62
N ALA A 558 0.27 -12.82 -2.16
CA ALA A 558 0.80 -11.66 -1.42
C ALA A 558 -0.21 -11.10 -0.41
N SER A 559 -1.52 -11.35 -0.61
CA SER A 559 -2.60 -10.81 0.22
C SER A 559 -3.61 -11.88 0.63
N ILE A 560 -4.43 -11.53 1.62
CA ILE A 560 -5.50 -12.40 2.13
C ILE A 560 -6.67 -12.50 1.14
N PRO A 561 -7.38 -13.64 1.08
CA PRO A 561 -8.38 -13.90 0.02
C PRO A 561 -9.54 -12.90 -0.02
N GLN A 562 -9.96 -12.32 1.10
CA GLN A 562 -11.08 -11.38 1.19
C GLN A 562 -10.75 -9.96 0.70
N THR A 563 -9.50 -9.66 0.39
CA THR A 563 -9.08 -8.36 -0.18
C THR A 563 -9.70 -8.18 -1.58
N VAL A 564 -10.20 -6.98 -1.85
CA VAL A 564 -10.78 -6.63 -3.16
C VAL A 564 -9.69 -6.04 -4.04
N ASN A 565 -8.86 -6.90 -4.60
CA ASN A 565 -7.78 -6.52 -5.50
C ASN A 565 -7.29 -7.68 -6.36
N ALA A 566 -6.42 -7.34 -7.33
CA ALA A 566 -5.56 -8.23 -8.09
C ALA A 566 -4.16 -7.63 -8.15
N PHE A 567 -3.14 -8.41 -8.47
CA PHE A 567 -1.73 -7.98 -8.51
C PHE A 567 -0.94 -8.74 -9.57
N TYR A 568 0.04 -8.05 -10.16
CA TYR A 568 1.20 -8.70 -10.76
C TYR A 568 2.37 -8.60 -9.79
N ASN A 569 3.05 -9.71 -9.53
CA ASN A 569 4.26 -9.77 -8.72
C ASN A 569 5.46 -10.01 -9.64
N PRO A 570 6.33 -9.00 -9.88
CA PRO A 570 7.44 -9.12 -10.82
C PRO A 570 8.48 -10.13 -10.36
N ASN A 571 8.83 -10.19 -9.08
CA ASN A 571 9.85 -11.09 -8.52
C ASN A 571 9.44 -12.57 -8.59
N MET A 572 8.12 -12.82 -8.62
CA MET A 572 7.57 -14.16 -8.77
C MET A 572 7.14 -14.47 -10.21
N ASN A 573 7.16 -13.47 -11.10
CA ASN A 573 6.53 -13.50 -12.41
C ASN A 573 5.15 -14.16 -12.35
N SER A 574 4.27 -13.61 -11.51
CA SER A 574 2.92 -14.17 -11.25
C SER A 574 1.83 -13.12 -11.25
N ILE A 575 0.63 -13.51 -11.70
CA ILE A 575 -0.59 -12.73 -11.51
C ILE A 575 -1.43 -13.34 -10.40
N GLU A 576 -2.01 -12.49 -9.56
CA GLU A 576 -2.78 -12.89 -8.38
C GLU A 576 -4.16 -12.26 -8.43
N ILE A 577 -5.21 -13.07 -8.60
CA ILE A 577 -6.61 -12.63 -8.61
C ILE A 577 -7.28 -13.12 -7.35
N LEU A 578 -7.53 -12.24 -6.38
CA LEU A 578 -8.06 -12.63 -5.08
C LEU A 578 -9.55 -12.97 -5.11
N ALA A 579 -10.01 -13.89 -4.25
CA ALA A 579 -11.42 -14.27 -4.15
C ALA A 579 -12.34 -13.06 -3.85
N GLY A 580 -11.82 -12.08 -3.11
CA GLY A 580 -12.58 -10.89 -2.71
C GLY A 580 -13.05 -10.01 -3.87
N ILE A 581 -12.33 -9.96 -5.01
CA ILE A 581 -12.73 -9.20 -6.19
C ILE A 581 -13.63 -10.02 -7.12
N LEU A 582 -13.64 -11.35 -7.01
CA LEU A 582 -14.42 -12.26 -7.87
C LEU A 582 -15.91 -12.27 -7.50
N ARG A 583 -16.53 -11.10 -7.57
CA ARG A 583 -17.94 -10.82 -7.27
C ARG A 583 -18.51 -9.81 -8.27
N ALA A 584 -19.84 -9.85 -8.45
CA ALA A 584 -20.51 -8.88 -9.31
C ALA A 584 -20.26 -7.41 -8.85
N PRO A 585 -19.99 -6.48 -9.78
CA PRO A 585 -20.13 -6.60 -11.23
C PRO A 585 -18.86 -7.10 -11.96
N PHE A 586 -17.77 -7.43 -11.28
CA PHE A 586 -16.53 -7.89 -11.92
C PHE A 586 -16.64 -9.32 -12.43
N PHE A 587 -17.25 -10.21 -11.63
CA PHE A 587 -17.37 -11.62 -11.95
C PHE A 587 -18.69 -12.22 -11.44
N ASP A 588 -19.35 -13.01 -12.29
CA ASP A 588 -20.46 -13.87 -11.92
C ASP A 588 -20.49 -15.07 -12.91
N ALA A 589 -20.29 -16.28 -12.42
CA ALA A 589 -20.26 -17.50 -13.23
C ALA A 589 -21.59 -17.79 -13.98
N ALA A 590 -22.70 -17.18 -13.52
CA ALA A 590 -24.04 -17.43 -14.05
C ALA A 590 -24.49 -16.42 -15.12
N VAL A 591 -23.63 -15.47 -15.54
CA VAL A 591 -23.92 -14.50 -16.60
C VAL A 591 -23.13 -14.82 -17.88
N PRO A 592 -23.50 -14.25 -19.05
CA PRO A 592 -22.75 -14.43 -20.28
C PRO A 592 -21.28 -14.01 -20.14
N GLU A 593 -20.37 -14.82 -20.69
CA GLU A 593 -18.91 -14.68 -20.54
C GLU A 593 -18.37 -13.31 -20.92
N TYR A 594 -18.94 -12.65 -21.95
CA TYR A 594 -18.48 -11.33 -22.36
C TYR A 594 -18.58 -10.27 -21.24
N LEU A 595 -19.53 -10.43 -20.30
CA LEU A 595 -19.61 -9.56 -19.12
C LEU A 595 -18.47 -9.82 -18.12
N ASN A 596 -18.06 -11.08 -17.97
CA ASN A 596 -16.91 -11.44 -17.15
C ASN A 596 -15.59 -10.99 -17.78
N TYR A 597 -15.44 -11.09 -19.13
CA TYR A 597 -14.29 -10.53 -19.84
C TYR A 597 -14.22 -9.01 -19.69
N ALA A 598 -15.36 -8.31 -19.76
CA ALA A 598 -15.41 -6.85 -19.57
C ALA A 598 -15.24 -6.40 -18.11
N GLY A 599 -15.50 -7.27 -17.15
CA GLY A 599 -15.28 -7.05 -15.72
C GLY A 599 -13.89 -7.50 -15.27
N ILE A 600 -13.83 -8.74 -14.76
CA ILE A 600 -12.58 -9.30 -14.23
C ILE A 600 -11.54 -9.61 -15.32
N GLY A 601 -11.97 -9.88 -16.56
CA GLY A 601 -11.05 -10.14 -17.67
C GLY A 601 -10.17 -8.93 -17.98
N VAL A 602 -10.71 -7.71 -17.92
CA VAL A 602 -9.94 -6.47 -18.05
C VAL A 602 -8.94 -6.33 -16.91
N VAL A 603 -9.34 -6.67 -15.68
CA VAL A 603 -8.43 -6.66 -14.52
C VAL A 603 -7.29 -7.67 -14.72
N ALA A 604 -7.60 -8.91 -15.09
CA ALA A 604 -6.59 -9.95 -15.34
C ALA A 604 -5.63 -9.59 -16.49
N ALA A 605 -6.15 -8.95 -17.57
CA ALA A 605 -5.30 -8.46 -18.64
C ALA A 605 -4.43 -7.26 -18.21
N HIS A 606 -4.94 -6.42 -17.32
CA HIS A 606 -4.17 -5.35 -16.70
C HIS A 606 -2.97 -5.93 -15.89
N GLU A 607 -3.21 -6.95 -15.08
CA GLU A 607 -2.13 -7.61 -14.32
C GLU A 607 -1.10 -8.29 -15.26
N LEU A 608 -1.55 -8.90 -16.37
CA LEU A 608 -0.64 -9.41 -17.39
C LEU A 608 0.18 -8.30 -18.06
N GLY A 609 -0.42 -7.12 -18.26
CA GLY A 609 0.24 -5.94 -18.82
C GLY A 609 1.37 -5.40 -17.93
N HIS A 610 1.22 -5.49 -16.61
CA HIS A 610 2.26 -5.10 -15.67
C HIS A 610 3.58 -5.87 -15.85
N ALA A 611 3.56 -7.06 -16.44
CA ALA A 611 4.78 -7.80 -16.76
C ALA A 611 5.69 -7.05 -17.77
N PHE A 612 5.11 -6.14 -18.56
CA PHE A 612 5.76 -5.46 -19.69
C PHE A 612 5.70 -3.93 -19.60
N ASP A 613 5.19 -3.37 -18.50
CA ASP A 613 5.23 -1.92 -18.25
C ASP A 613 6.65 -1.45 -17.93
N ASN A 614 6.85 -0.15 -17.71
CA ASN A 614 8.17 0.45 -17.46
C ASN A 614 8.88 -0.08 -16.20
N SER A 615 8.18 -0.68 -15.26
CA SER A 615 8.78 -1.37 -14.11
C SER A 615 8.93 -2.87 -14.37
N GLY A 616 7.84 -3.53 -14.79
CA GLY A 616 7.83 -4.98 -15.00
C GLY A 616 8.78 -5.44 -16.11
N ARG A 617 9.00 -4.63 -17.17
CA ARG A 617 9.97 -4.96 -18.25
C ARG A 617 11.41 -5.15 -17.75
N ARG A 618 11.76 -4.63 -16.57
CA ARG A 618 13.10 -4.79 -15.97
C ARG A 618 13.33 -6.18 -15.37
N TYR A 619 12.28 -6.99 -15.21
CA TYR A 619 12.35 -8.35 -14.67
C TYR A 619 12.22 -9.38 -15.78
N ASP A 620 13.08 -10.39 -15.78
CA ASP A 620 13.05 -11.49 -16.74
C ASP A 620 11.94 -12.53 -16.42
N GLU A 621 11.91 -13.63 -17.16
CA GLU A 621 10.95 -14.73 -16.98
C GLU A 621 11.07 -15.45 -15.65
N THR A 622 12.20 -15.31 -14.95
CA THR A 622 12.46 -15.91 -13.64
C THR A 622 12.05 -14.98 -12.51
N GLY A 623 11.86 -13.70 -12.79
CA GLY A 623 11.62 -12.62 -11.83
C GLY A 623 12.89 -11.91 -11.35
N ALA A 624 14.04 -12.15 -12.02
CA ALA A 624 15.27 -11.43 -11.75
C ALA A 624 15.32 -10.09 -12.48
N ILE A 625 15.86 -9.05 -11.82
CA ILE A 625 16.15 -7.78 -12.48
C ILE A 625 17.28 -8.01 -13.48
N ARG A 626 16.97 -7.78 -14.75
CA ARG A 626 17.91 -7.82 -15.87
C ARG A 626 17.45 -6.92 -16.99
N GLU A 627 18.38 -6.27 -17.70
CA GLU A 627 18.06 -5.65 -18.97
C GLU A 627 18.08 -6.74 -20.07
N TRP A 628 16.91 -7.11 -20.53
CA TRP A 628 16.71 -8.14 -21.56
C TRP A 628 16.09 -7.60 -22.85
N TRP A 629 15.75 -6.30 -22.85
CA TRP A 629 15.30 -5.57 -24.02
C TRP A 629 16.50 -5.04 -24.82
N GLU A 630 16.39 -5.07 -26.13
CA GLU A 630 17.35 -4.35 -26.98
C GLU A 630 17.07 -2.85 -26.94
N GLU A 631 18.13 -2.05 -27.03
CA GLU A 631 18.09 -0.60 -26.93
C GLU A 631 17.06 0.05 -27.87
N SER A 632 16.95 -0.47 -29.12
CA SER A 632 15.97 0.02 -30.11
C SER A 632 14.52 -0.14 -29.62
N SER A 633 14.20 -1.24 -28.96
CA SER A 633 12.88 -1.49 -28.39
C SER A 633 12.61 -0.62 -27.16
N ILE A 634 13.64 -0.34 -26.34
CA ILE A 634 13.53 0.56 -25.18
C ILE A 634 13.20 1.98 -25.66
N GLN A 635 13.94 2.51 -26.62
CA GLN A 635 13.73 3.85 -27.14
C GLN A 635 12.35 4.04 -27.79
N GLU A 636 11.88 3.06 -28.52
CA GLU A 636 10.56 3.09 -29.14
C GLU A 636 9.43 2.99 -28.09
N PHE A 637 9.63 2.17 -27.06
CA PHE A 637 8.72 2.09 -25.92
C PHE A 637 8.59 3.44 -25.22
N ASP A 638 9.71 4.10 -24.91
CA ASP A 638 9.73 5.40 -24.23
C ASP A 638 9.11 6.48 -25.10
N THR A 639 9.36 6.48 -26.42
CA THR A 639 8.74 7.39 -27.38
C THR A 639 7.21 7.22 -27.41
N ARG A 640 6.71 5.97 -27.47
CA ARG A 640 5.26 5.68 -27.47
C ARG A 640 4.63 6.02 -26.13
N SER A 641 5.36 5.87 -25.04
CA SER A 641 4.96 6.25 -23.70
C SER A 641 4.65 7.73 -23.57
N GLN A 642 5.43 8.59 -24.22
CA GLN A 642 5.24 10.04 -24.21
C GLN A 642 3.86 10.46 -24.75
N CYS A 643 3.30 9.72 -25.71
CA CYS A 643 1.95 9.98 -26.23
C CYS A 643 0.87 9.92 -25.14
N PHE A 644 0.96 8.98 -24.21
CA PHE A 644 0.01 8.86 -23.12
C PHE A 644 0.18 9.99 -22.10
N ILE A 645 1.43 10.41 -21.82
CA ILE A 645 1.73 11.56 -20.93
C ILE A 645 1.06 12.83 -21.48
N GLU A 646 1.22 13.11 -22.77
CA GLU A 646 0.61 14.26 -23.43
C GLU A 646 -0.91 14.21 -23.40
N GLN A 647 -1.53 13.05 -23.75
CA GLN A 647 -2.98 12.88 -23.79
C GLN A 647 -3.65 13.14 -22.44
N TYR A 648 -3.00 12.78 -21.34
CA TYR A 648 -3.55 12.99 -20.00
C TYR A 648 -3.33 14.39 -19.44
N ASN A 649 -2.46 15.17 -20.06
CA ASN A 649 -2.28 16.59 -19.73
C ASN A 649 -3.34 17.49 -20.41
N GLU A 650 -4.02 17.03 -21.47
CA GLU A 650 -5.08 17.77 -22.14
C GLU A 650 -6.45 17.56 -21.48
N ARG A 651 -7.12 18.64 -21.06
CA ARG A 651 -8.44 18.60 -20.39
C ARG A 651 -9.52 19.22 -21.25
N ASN A 652 -10.70 18.57 -21.40
CA ASN A 652 -11.98 19.25 -21.71
C ASN A 652 -13.25 18.43 -21.44
N ASN A 653 -14.38 19.14 -21.18
CA ASN A 653 -15.69 18.65 -20.72
C ASN A 653 -16.74 18.65 -21.82
N LYS A 654 -17.72 17.68 -21.87
CA LYS A 654 -19.19 17.82 -22.15
C LYS A 654 -19.96 16.49 -22.43
N LYS A 655 -21.33 16.50 -22.49
CA LYS A 655 -22.35 15.42 -22.28
C LYS A 655 -23.30 15.22 -23.47
N LEU A 656 -24.08 14.18 -23.70
CA LEU A 656 -25.10 13.13 -23.41
C LEU A 656 -26.01 12.67 -24.60
N PRO A 657 -27.05 11.83 -24.80
CA PRO A 657 -28.03 10.81 -24.39
C PRO A 657 -28.37 9.50 -25.22
N GLY A 658 -28.97 8.32 -24.75
CA GLY A 658 -30.02 7.42 -25.15
C GLY A 658 -29.89 5.89 -25.43
N LEU A 659 -30.68 4.91 -24.84
CA LEU A 659 -30.21 3.58 -24.47
C LEU A 659 -30.66 2.24 -25.05
N GLU A 660 -31.82 1.89 -25.41
CA GLU A 660 -32.24 0.47 -25.59
C GLU A 660 -31.72 -0.26 -26.85
N ARG A 661 -30.64 0.18 -27.45
CA ARG A 661 -30.18 -0.24 -28.76
C ARG A 661 -28.80 -0.89 -28.82
N TYR A 662 -28.27 -1.36 -27.63
CA TYR A 662 -26.88 -1.80 -27.57
C TYR A 662 -26.63 -3.22 -28.01
N THR A 663 -25.53 -3.39 -28.78
CA THR A 663 -24.94 -4.69 -29.15
C THR A 663 -24.17 -5.28 -27.97
N SER A 664 -23.79 -6.55 -28.04
CA SER A 664 -22.91 -7.18 -27.03
C SER A 664 -21.56 -6.48 -26.92
N GLU A 665 -21.01 -5.96 -28.02
CA GLU A 665 -19.78 -5.17 -28.03
C GLU A 665 -19.96 -3.85 -27.26
N GLN A 666 -21.08 -3.16 -27.47
CA GLN A 666 -21.42 -1.95 -26.73
C GLN A 666 -21.59 -2.26 -25.22
N LEU A 667 -22.26 -3.37 -24.90
CA LEU A 667 -22.43 -3.81 -23.51
C LEU A 667 -21.11 -4.21 -22.85
N PHE A 668 -20.15 -4.73 -23.61
CA PHE A 668 -18.79 -4.95 -23.12
C PHE A 668 -18.17 -3.65 -22.60
N PHE A 669 -18.14 -2.60 -23.41
CA PHE A 669 -17.57 -1.32 -23.00
C PHE A 669 -18.35 -0.66 -21.84
N ILE A 670 -19.69 -0.78 -21.84
CA ILE A 670 -20.53 -0.30 -20.73
C ILE A 670 -20.18 -1.03 -19.42
N GLN A 671 -20.00 -2.35 -19.47
CA GLN A 671 -19.64 -3.14 -18.28
C GLN A 671 -18.22 -2.79 -17.78
N TYR A 672 -17.27 -2.59 -18.71
CA TYR A 672 -15.94 -2.07 -18.37
C TYR A 672 -16.02 -0.75 -17.59
N ALA A 673 -16.78 0.23 -18.11
CA ALA A 673 -16.97 1.50 -17.45
C ALA A 673 -17.62 1.34 -16.06
N ARG A 674 -18.66 0.45 -15.95
CA ARG A 674 -19.33 0.17 -14.67
C ARG A 674 -18.38 -0.32 -13.58
N ALA A 675 -17.41 -1.14 -13.90
CA ALA A 675 -16.39 -1.59 -12.95
C ALA A 675 -15.62 -0.40 -12.31
N HIS A 676 -15.51 0.71 -13.03
CA HIS A 676 -14.84 1.93 -12.59
C HIS A 676 -15.80 3.05 -12.15
N CYS A 677 -17.13 2.85 -12.15
CA CYS A 677 -18.07 3.87 -11.68
C CYS A 677 -17.82 4.24 -10.23
N GLY A 678 -17.88 5.54 -9.93
CA GLY A 678 -17.78 6.05 -8.57
C GLY A 678 -17.53 7.55 -8.52
N ASN A 679 -17.97 8.15 -7.40
CA ASN A 679 -17.70 9.54 -7.07
C ASN A 679 -16.49 9.66 -6.14
N MET A 680 -15.86 10.83 -6.16
CA MET A 680 -14.68 11.15 -5.36
C MET A 680 -14.67 12.65 -5.04
N THR A 681 -14.25 13.03 -3.84
CA THR A 681 -14.07 14.46 -3.51
C THR A 681 -12.88 15.05 -4.27
N PRO A 682 -12.85 16.39 -4.49
CA PRO A 682 -11.68 17.03 -5.10
C PRO A 682 -10.38 16.73 -4.35
N GLU A 683 -10.41 16.75 -3.01
CA GLU A 683 -9.25 16.48 -2.16
C GLU A 683 -8.75 15.05 -2.33
N GLU A 684 -9.65 14.06 -2.32
CA GLU A 684 -9.28 12.66 -2.57
C GLU A 684 -8.76 12.46 -3.99
N SER A 685 -9.29 13.20 -4.97
CA SER A 685 -8.80 13.17 -6.35
C SER A 685 -7.37 13.71 -6.46
N VAL A 686 -7.05 14.81 -5.75
CA VAL A 686 -5.69 15.37 -5.70
C VAL A 686 -4.74 14.41 -4.98
N LYS A 687 -5.17 13.84 -3.84
CA LYS A 687 -4.39 12.83 -3.12
C LYS A 687 -4.08 11.63 -4.02
N MET A 688 -5.09 11.09 -4.71
CA MET A 688 -4.90 9.99 -5.64
C MET A 688 -3.94 10.35 -6.79
N LEU A 689 -3.95 11.59 -7.24
CA LEU A 689 -3.00 12.06 -8.25
C LEU A 689 -1.55 12.14 -7.72
N ASN A 690 -1.34 12.29 -6.43
CA ASN A 690 -0.02 12.40 -5.82
C ASN A 690 0.50 11.04 -5.32
N ASP A 691 -0.33 10.27 -4.65
CA ASP A 691 0.06 9.12 -3.83
C ASP A 691 -0.31 7.75 -4.43
N ASP A 692 -1.19 7.72 -5.47
CA ASP A 692 -1.71 6.49 -6.07
C ASP A 692 -1.15 6.33 -7.49
N ASN A 693 -0.70 5.14 -7.82
CA ASN A 693 -0.25 4.79 -9.17
C ASN A 693 -1.37 4.80 -10.20
N HIS A 694 -2.62 4.94 -9.75
CA HIS A 694 -3.80 4.86 -10.59
C HIS A 694 -4.38 6.25 -10.91
N SER A 695 -4.86 6.43 -12.16
CA SER A 695 -5.57 7.65 -12.55
C SER A 695 -6.98 7.71 -11.95
N PRO A 696 -7.59 8.91 -11.78
CA PRO A 696 -8.97 9.06 -11.33
C PRO A 696 -9.97 8.31 -12.22
N LYS A 697 -11.06 7.82 -11.64
CA LYS A 697 -12.02 6.88 -12.25
C LYS A 697 -12.55 7.31 -13.64
N LYS A 698 -12.91 8.57 -13.82
CA LYS A 698 -13.34 9.10 -15.12
C LYS A 698 -12.28 8.90 -16.20
N TRP A 699 -11.03 9.10 -15.88
CA TRP A 699 -9.91 8.97 -16.82
C TRP A 699 -9.54 7.51 -17.10
N ARG A 700 -9.74 6.61 -16.12
CA ARG A 700 -9.65 5.17 -16.39
C ARG A 700 -10.65 4.70 -17.42
N ILE A 701 -11.81 5.36 -17.52
CA ILE A 701 -12.83 5.05 -18.52
C ILE A 701 -12.53 5.76 -19.83
N ASN A 702 -12.61 7.09 -19.83
CA ASN A 702 -12.54 7.89 -21.08
C ASN A 702 -11.17 7.82 -21.75
N GLY A 703 -10.07 7.93 -20.96
CA GLY A 703 -8.70 7.88 -21.48
C GLY A 703 -8.34 6.55 -22.12
N VAL A 704 -8.99 5.45 -21.72
CA VAL A 704 -8.76 4.14 -22.30
C VAL A 704 -9.60 3.95 -23.57
N VAL A 705 -10.92 4.21 -23.50
CA VAL A 705 -11.80 3.94 -24.66
C VAL A 705 -11.52 4.83 -25.86
N GLN A 706 -11.05 6.08 -25.66
CA GLN A 706 -10.71 6.98 -26.76
C GLN A 706 -9.55 6.48 -27.65
N ASN A 707 -8.71 5.58 -27.13
CA ASN A 707 -7.63 4.94 -27.89
C ASN A 707 -8.06 3.66 -28.61
N SER A 708 -9.30 3.17 -28.39
CA SER A 708 -9.80 1.93 -28.96
C SER A 708 -10.57 2.15 -30.28
N ASP A 709 -10.06 1.58 -31.37
CA ASP A 709 -10.78 1.56 -32.67
C ASP A 709 -12.03 0.69 -32.60
N HIS A 710 -12.00 -0.39 -31.82
CA HIS A 710 -13.17 -1.25 -31.57
C HIS A 710 -14.28 -0.49 -30.84
N PHE A 711 -13.95 0.33 -29.86
CA PHE A 711 -14.91 1.22 -29.20
C PHE A 711 -15.53 2.19 -30.20
N ALA A 712 -14.69 2.90 -30.95
CA ALA A 712 -15.17 3.86 -31.96
C ALA A 712 -16.08 3.20 -33.00
N LYS A 713 -15.77 1.98 -33.44
CA LYS A 713 -16.60 1.19 -34.36
C LYS A 713 -17.91 0.73 -33.70
N ALA A 714 -17.85 0.19 -32.47
CA ALA A 714 -19.04 -0.31 -31.75
C ALA A 714 -20.07 0.79 -31.49
N PHE A 715 -19.63 2.00 -31.14
CA PHE A 715 -20.49 3.16 -30.89
C PHE A 715 -20.66 4.08 -32.11
N GLN A 716 -20.08 3.73 -33.25
CA GLN A 716 -20.14 4.50 -34.51
C GLN A 716 -19.66 5.96 -34.32
N CYS A 717 -18.64 6.15 -33.49
CA CYS A 717 -18.08 7.47 -33.19
C CYS A 717 -17.36 8.05 -34.41
N LYS A 718 -17.77 9.24 -34.83
CA LYS A 718 -17.15 9.93 -35.98
C LYS A 718 -15.67 10.25 -35.65
N ALA A 719 -14.82 10.18 -36.66
CA ALA A 719 -13.44 10.61 -36.54
C ALA A 719 -13.38 12.07 -36.06
N GLY A 720 -12.51 12.37 -35.09
CA GLY A 720 -12.41 13.67 -34.44
C GLY A 720 -13.36 13.91 -33.25
N ALA A 721 -14.30 12.95 -32.97
CA ALA A 721 -15.07 13.00 -31.71
C ALA A 721 -14.17 12.79 -30.49
N PRO A 722 -14.51 13.36 -29.32
CA PRO A 722 -13.69 13.22 -28.10
C PRO A 722 -13.29 11.78 -27.75
N MET A 723 -14.20 10.79 -27.99
CA MET A 723 -13.92 9.37 -27.79
C MET A 723 -13.45 8.64 -29.07
N ASN A 724 -13.15 9.35 -30.14
CA ASN A 724 -12.52 8.86 -31.36
C ASN A 724 -11.59 9.94 -31.94
N PRO A 725 -10.57 10.38 -31.23
CA PRO A 725 -9.63 11.38 -31.72
C PRO A 725 -8.89 10.87 -32.95
N THR A 726 -8.38 11.81 -33.78
CA THR A 726 -7.59 11.48 -34.97
C THR A 726 -6.23 10.90 -34.61
N LYS A 727 -5.63 11.34 -33.50
CA LYS A 727 -4.41 10.77 -32.93
C LYS A 727 -4.78 9.84 -31.78
N LYS A 728 -4.45 8.57 -31.87
CA LYS A 728 -4.62 7.54 -30.81
C LYS A 728 -3.28 7.08 -30.31
N CYS A 729 -3.18 6.85 -29.00
CA CYS A 729 -1.99 6.29 -28.40
C CYS A 729 -2.07 4.75 -28.42
N VAL A 730 -1.09 4.12 -28.99
CA VAL A 730 -0.92 2.66 -29.06
C VAL A 730 0.49 2.35 -28.60
N LEU A 731 0.61 1.54 -27.56
CA LEU A 731 1.90 1.19 -27.01
C LEU A 731 2.20 -0.30 -27.20
N LEU A 732 1.29 -1.15 -26.76
CA LEU A 732 1.35 -2.61 -26.89
C LEU A 732 0.15 -3.13 -27.67
#